data_07543b263cf5e9c7d3be3f922e201c1c
#
_entry.id   07543b263cf5e9c7d3be3f922e201c1c
#
_cell.length_a   1.000
_cell.length_b   1.000
_cell.length_c   1.000
_cell.angle_alpha   90.00
_cell.angle_beta   90.00
_cell.angle_gamma   90.00
#
_symmetry.space_group_name_H-M   'P 1'
#
loop_
_entity.id
_entity.type
_entity.pdbx_description
1 polymer ?
#
loop_
_entity_poly.entity_id
_entity_poly.type
_entity_poly.pdbx_seq_one_letter_code
_entity_poly.pdbx_strand_id
1 'polypeptide(L)'
;MRRWIYIAAAGVFVIILGLLIWQLDLPNWQKLDLERIQKIPESTVIYDAFGQKAGAVYAEQERVHVRLDEIPAHVLDAFITAEDQRFYSHSGVDVKRIFGALWHDVKTMSLAQGASTITQQLVKLTHLTSEKTLSRKVQEAVLAMQLEKRLDKDEILEAYLNTVYFGSGAYGVGTAAQVYFGKKTGELTLAEGALLAGVIKSPSGYAPHLKPENSLSRRNMILRNMLESGVIQEDEYRVAAAEPLSLAPRQKAENPHGWYTDQVMLEAMEILDMDTEEILTSGLHIHTGLKPSIQRAADVLFENGANFPDPADDATPVQAALIALDTESGEIAAIVGGREYEVQRGFNRATQMQRQPGSAIKPVSTYAAAIEDKGFLPVSMVEDVQREFPGKYLPGNAGGTYYGTVTLREALSRSLNVATVDLADLIGMQAVRNAIAKFGIPLAAQDVNLSLSLGSMTHGVSPARLCSAYCTLANGGRRVEPHAIRRITDARGRILYEAPKLNETAVSPETAFLITDMLKTAAADGSAKALSGAGIPIMGKTGTVGEAGGGNRDIWTVCSTPELAVAVWMGFDEPDSEHSMPDFAGGSSYPAQLCAALLAKARDSLSGKDFTPPATLSKLRIDRAALTQEHRVLLAAANTPEEYVQLEWFPEDKAPAEVSTLWDAPEAVDDLVLLSDNGEIPALAFTCKNSAADYLVLRRSGDDTEVVAVLNGETGNIIVWTDPEPDLNTIYEYSILPRHRLLYENGVLLTGLESRSVIHSPGGFLNRMFGA
;
A
#
# COMPACT_ATOMS: atom_id res chain seq x y z
N MET A 1 60.03 -33.99 26.35
CA MET A 1 58.84 -33.77 25.50
C MET A 1 57.77 -32.97 26.20
N ARG A 2 57.23 -33.34 27.37
CA ARG A 2 56.12 -32.57 28.03
C ARG A 2 56.42 -31.07 28.31
N ARG A 3 57.63 -30.70 28.73
CA ARG A 3 58.01 -29.30 28.99
C ARG A 3 57.98 -28.43 27.72
N TRP A 4 58.36 -28.95 26.58
CA TRP A 4 58.35 -28.23 25.31
C TRP A 4 56.92 -28.02 24.76
N ILE A 5 55.99 -28.95 25.05
CA ILE A 5 54.55 -28.80 24.70
C ILE A 5 53.92 -27.66 25.52
N TYR A 6 54.25 -27.52 26.80
CA TYR A 6 53.75 -26.41 27.62
C TYR A 6 54.34 -25.06 27.18
N ILE A 7 55.63 -25.03 26.77
CA ILE A 7 56.25 -23.78 26.24
C ILE A 7 55.65 -23.39 24.89
N ALA A 8 55.41 -24.35 24.03
CA ALA A 8 54.74 -24.10 22.74
C ALA A 8 53.27 -23.65 22.93
N ALA A 9 52.52 -24.30 23.84
CA ALA A 9 51.17 -23.89 24.18
C ALA A 9 51.10 -22.48 24.81
N ALA A 10 52.04 -22.13 25.68
CA ALA A 10 52.16 -20.79 26.26
C ALA A 10 52.53 -19.76 25.16
N GLY A 11 53.43 -20.11 24.25
CA GLY A 11 53.80 -19.24 23.11
C GLY A 11 52.63 -18.99 22.16
N VAL A 12 51.85 -20.02 21.82
CA VAL A 12 50.60 -19.88 21.01
C VAL A 12 49.58 -19.05 21.77
N PHE A 13 49.41 -19.25 23.06
CA PHE A 13 48.51 -18.45 23.88
C PHE A 13 48.90 -16.96 23.91
N VAL A 14 50.19 -16.65 24.04
CA VAL A 14 50.70 -15.26 23.99
C VAL A 14 50.51 -14.62 22.60
N ILE A 15 50.70 -15.39 21.53
CA ILE A 15 50.43 -14.92 20.14
C ILE A 15 48.96 -14.66 19.93
N ILE A 16 48.08 -15.55 20.38
CA ILE A 16 46.61 -15.38 20.31
C ILE A 16 46.19 -14.17 21.14
N LEU A 17 46.72 -14.01 22.33
CA LEU A 17 46.45 -12.85 23.19
C LEU A 17 46.97 -11.54 22.56
N GLY A 18 48.13 -11.56 21.91
CA GLY A 18 48.69 -10.41 21.17
C GLY A 18 47.85 -10.03 19.96
N LEU A 19 47.36 -11.01 19.20
CA LEU A 19 46.44 -10.82 18.08
C LEU A 19 45.08 -10.27 18.53
N LEU A 20 44.56 -10.77 19.65
CA LEU A 20 43.35 -10.28 20.28
C LEU A 20 43.51 -8.82 20.76
N ILE A 21 44.66 -8.49 21.39
CA ILE A 21 44.96 -7.12 21.81
C ILE A 21 45.12 -6.19 20.61
N TRP A 22 45.69 -6.68 19.53
CA TRP A 22 45.84 -5.88 18.29
C TRP A 22 44.48 -5.59 17.57
N GLN A 23 43.50 -6.50 17.69
CA GLN A 23 42.13 -6.27 17.21
C GLN A 23 41.32 -5.32 18.13
N LEU A 24 41.83 -4.97 19.32
CA LEU A 24 41.13 -4.05 20.22
C LEU A 24 41.45 -2.61 19.81
N ASP A 25 40.45 -1.87 19.40
CA ASP A 25 40.55 -0.44 19.07
C ASP A 25 40.61 0.41 20.35
N LEU A 26 41.72 0.26 21.07
CA LEU A 26 41.97 0.88 22.39
C LEU A 26 41.81 2.40 22.44
N PRO A 27 42.12 3.19 21.38
CA PRO A 27 41.94 4.64 21.38
C PRO A 27 40.46 5.07 21.44
N ASN A 28 39.55 4.26 20.97
CA ASN A 28 38.12 4.56 20.92
C ASN A 28 37.31 4.01 22.09
N TRP A 29 37.99 3.44 23.11
CA TRP A 29 37.28 2.89 24.26
C TRP A 29 36.59 3.98 25.08
N GLN A 30 35.34 3.74 25.47
CA GLN A 30 34.60 4.58 26.37
C GLN A 30 35.27 4.64 27.75
N LYS A 31 35.29 5.81 28.35
CA LYS A 31 35.78 6.00 29.72
C LYS A 31 34.61 5.85 30.67
N LEU A 32 34.88 5.30 31.86
CA LEU A 32 33.89 5.23 32.94
C LEU A 32 33.47 6.64 33.37
N ASP A 33 32.18 6.90 33.26
CA ASP A 33 31.50 8.14 33.62
C ASP A 33 30.42 7.83 34.66
N LEU A 34 30.63 8.21 35.91
CA LEU A 34 29.70 7.95 37.01
C LEU A 34 28.41 8.73 36.87
N GLU A 35 28.42 9.89 36.20
CA GLU A 35 27.18 10.64 35.95
C GLU A 35 26.21 9.85 35.07
N ARG A 36 26.71 9.01 34.13
CA ARG A 36 25.87 8.16 33.29
C ARG A 36 25.19 7.04 34.06
N ILE A 37 25.76 6.59 35.16
CA ILE A 37 25.15 5.58 36.03
C ILE A 37 24.05 6.18 36.88
N GLN A 38 24.23 7.46 37.26
CA GLN A 38 23.24 8.21 38.03
C GLN A 38 22.17 8.86 37.14
N LYS A 39 22.51 9.14 35.85
CA LYS A 39 21.54 9.58 34.85
C LYS A 39 20.88 8.35 34.24
N ILE A 40 19.59 8.26 34.43
CA ILE A 40 18.74 7.26 33.81
C ILE A 40 18.94 7.29 32.30
N PRO A 41 19.16 6.18 31.59
CA PRO A 41 19.27 6.14 30.13
C PRO A 41 18.11 6.91 29.49
N GLU A 42 18.41 7.81 28.57
CA GLU A 42 17.37 8.51 27.84
C GLU A 42 16.57 7.50 27.02
N SER A 43 15.23 7.57 27.12
CA SER A 43 14.35 6.73 26.32
C SER A 43 14.43 7.15 24.86
N THR A 44 14.32 6.20 23.95
CA THR A 44 14.19 6.50 22.53
C THR A 44 12.92 7.30 22.27
N VAL A 45 13.04 8.38 21.50
CA VAL A 45 11.97 9.29 21.17
C VAL A 45 11.66 9.24 19.67
N ILE A 46 10.38 9.10 19.33
CA ILE A 46 9.90 9.20 17.96
C ILE A 46 9.38 10.62 17.71
N TYR A 47 9.82 11.20 16.60
CA TYR A 47 9.39 12.51 16.12
C TYR A 47 8.52 12.34 14.86
N ASP A 48 7.47 13.14 14.76
CA ASP A 48 6.60 13.20 13.59
C ASP A 48 7.27 13.95 12.40
N ALA A 49 6.53 14.08 11.30
CA ALA A 49 7.00 14.77 10.10
C ALA A 49 7.35 16.25 10.33
N PHE A 50 6.84 16.84 11.41
CA PHE A 50 7.05 18.26 11.77
C PHE A 50 8.11 18.44 12.85
N GLY A 51 8.76 17.34 13.29
CA GLY A 51 9.79 17.37 14.33
C GLY A 51 9.23 17.49 15.75
N GLN A 52 7.93 17.28 15.95
CA GLN A 52 7.30 17.22 17.26
C GLN A 52 7.36 15.79 17.80
N LYS A 53 7.39 15.61 19.12
CA LYS A 53 7.32 14.29 19.72
C LYS A 53 5.99 13.64 19.39
N ALA A 54 6.03 12.55 18.65
CA ALA A 54 4.85 11.76 18.24
C ALA A 54 4.36 10.80 19.33
N GLY A 55 5.18 10.55 20.31
CA GLY A 55 4.98 9.67 21.46
C GLY A 55 6.34 9.20 21.95
N ALA A 56 6.44 8.85 23.22
CA ALA A 56 7.47 7.93 23.66
C ALA A 56 7.03 6.54 23.18
N VAL A 57 7.97 5.68 22.80
CA VAL A 57 7.67 4.31 22.32
C VAL A 57 6.90 3.50 23.37
N TYR A 58 6.98 3.94 24.60
CA TYR A 58 6.10 3.58 25.71
C TYR A 58 5.73 4.87 26.43
N ALA A 59 4.48 4.98 26.92
CA ALA A 59 4.09 6.05 27.81
C ALA A 59 5.19 6.28 28.86
N GLU A 60 5.59 7.53 29.05
CA GLU A 60 6.43 7.92 30.17
C GLU A 60 5.67 7.55 31.46
N GLN A 61 5.76 6.27 31.85
CA GLN A 61 5.41 5.91 33.20
C GLN A 61 6.45 6.59 34.08
N GLU A 62 6.02 7.41 35.00
CA GLU A 62 6.90 8.05 35.95
C GLU A 62 7.84 6.99 36.50
N ARG A 63 9.14 7.12 36.20
CA ARG A 63 10.14 6.20 36.71
C ARG A 63 10.22 6.38 38.21
N VAL A 64 9.87 5.36 38.93
CA VAL A 64 9.91 5.36 40.40
C VAL A 64 11.30 4.92 40.77
N HIS A 65 12.17 5.88 41.20
CA HIS A 65 13.47 5.56 41.81
C HIS A 65 13.22 4.96 43.19
N VAL A 66 13.85 3.82 43.49
CA VAL A 66 13.70 3.10 44.72
C VAL A 66 15.09 2.91 45.34
N ARG A 67 15.23 3.25 46.63
CA ARG A 67 16.43 3.00 47.39
C ARG A 67 16.52 1.51 47.73
N LEU A 68 17.73 1.00 47.86
CA LEU A 68 17.94 -0.42 48.13
C LEU A 68 17.29 -0.86 49.47
N ASP A 69 17.25 0.00 50.47
CA ASP A 69 16.61 -0.26 51.77
C ASP A 69 15.07 -0.28 51.73
N GLU A 70 14.46 0.17 50.65
CA GLU A 70 13.01 0.10 50.39
C GLU A 70 12.61 -1.22 49.70
N ILE A 71 13.57 -2.03 49.26
CA ILE A 71 13.32 -3.30 48.59
C ILE A 71 13.50 -4.45 49.59
N PRO A 72 12.52 -5.34 49.77
CA PRO A 72 12.63 -6.46 50.68
C PRO A 72 13.82 -7.38 50.35
N ALA A 73 14.52 -7.88 51.39
CA ALA A 73 15.70 -8.73 51.23
C ALA A 73 15.42 -9.94 50.32
N HIS A 74 14.28 -10.61 50.49
CA HIS A 74 13.91 -11.76 49.65
C HIS A 74 13.73 -11.41 48.14
N VAL A 75 13.40 -10.15 47.81
CA VAL A 75 13.36 -9.67 46.45
C VAL A 75 14.74 -9.45 45.90
N LEU A 76 15.64 -8.80 46.67
CA LEU A 76 17.07 -8.63 46.31
C LEU A 76 17.74 -9.98 46.07
N ASP A 77 17.49 -10.94 46.96
CA ASP A 77 18.02 -12.29 46.86
C ASP A 77 17.55 -13.03 45.61
N ALA A 78 16.30 -12.79 45.16
CA ALA A 78 15.78 -13.35 43.91
C ALA A 78 16.56 -12.82 42.70
N PHE A 79 16.85 -11.51 42.63
CA PHE A 79 17.66 -10.91 41.56
C PHE A 79 19.10 -11.42 41.58
N ILE A 80 19.74 -11.46 42.75
CA ILE A 80 21.11 -11.96 42.91
C ILE A 80 21.18 -13.42 42.49
N THR A 81 20.24 -14.25 42.94
CA THR A 81 20.17 -15.67 42.56
C THR A 81 19.95 -15.88 41.07
N ALA A 82 19.11 -15.06 40.44
CA ALA A 82 18.79 -15.18 39.04
C ALA A 82 19.94 -14.74 38.10
N GLU A 83 20.60 -13.62 38.45
CA GLU A 83 21.55 -12.95 37.58
C GLU A 83 23.02 -13.22 37.97
N ASP A 84 23.35 -13.15 39.26
CA ASP A 84 24.74 -13.20 39.73
C ASP A 84 24.88 -13.74 41.17
N GLN A 85 24.74 -15.03 41.35
CA GLN A 85 24.77 -15.70 42.69
C GLN A 85 26.01 -15.37 43.56
N ARG A 86 27.09 -14.92 42.92
CA ARG A 86 28.32 -14.57 43.62
C ARG A 86 28.63 -13.09 43.60
N PHE A 87 27.62 -12.26 43.41
CA PHE A 87 27.73 -10.80 43.25
C PHE A 87 28.62 -10.16 44.31
N TYR A 88 28.41 -10.46 45.58
CA TYR A 88 29.20 -9.90 46.68
C TYR A 88 30.62 -10.50 46.83
N SER A 89 30.98 -11.49 46.00
CA SER A 89 32.27 -12.24 46.17
C SER A 89 33.28 -12.00 45.04
N HIS A 90 32.95 -11.23 44.02
CA HIS A 90 33.88 -10.89 42.93
C HIS A 90 34.01 -9.37 42.76
N SER A 91 34.97 -8.91 41.97
CA SER A 91 35.27 -7.47 41.70
C SER A 91 34.98 -7.12 40.24
N GLY A 92 33.70 -7.11 39.87
CA GLY A 92 33.19 -6.71 38.55
C GLY A 92 33.06 -7.86 37.53
N VAL A 93 33.95 -8.84 37.60
CA VAL A 93 33.97 -10.01 36.71
C VAL A 93 34.09 -11.29 37.52
N ASP A 94 33.21 -12.25 37.28
CA ASP A 94 33.28 -13.56 37.89
C ASP A 94 34.15 -14.54 37.08
N VAL A 95 35.45 -14.53 37.33
CA VAL A 95 36.43 -15.37 36.64
C VAL A 95 36.13 -16.86 36.83
N LYS A 96 35.68 -17.30 38.03
CA LYS A 96 35.32 -18.69 38.27
C LYS A 96 34.13 -19.16 37.44
N ARG A 97 33.13 -18.30 37.30
CA ARG A 97 31.94 -18.57 36.47
C ARG A 97 32.31 -18.63 34.98
N ILE A 98 33.19 -17.75 34.49
CA ILE A 98 33.70 -17.77 33.12
C ILE A 98 34.40 -19.09 32.80
N PHE A 99 35.31 -19.53 33.66
CA PHE A 99 35.98 -20.82 33.47
C PHE A 99 35.01 -22.00 33.55
N GLY A 100 34.00 -21.95 34.45
CA GLY A 100 32.96 -22.96 34.56
C GLY A 100 32.10 -23.05 33.31
N ALA A 101 31.68 -21.91 32.77
CA ALA A 101 30.90 -21.83 31.52
C ALA A 101 31.71 -22.34 30.33
N LEU A 102 32.96 -21.92 30.16
CA LEU A 102 33.85 -22.42 29.10
C LEU A 102 34.04 -23.94 29.16
N TRP A 103 34.23 -24.50 30.37
CA TRP A 103 34.34 -25.93 30.54
C TRP A 103 33.07 -26.70 30.20
N HIS A 104 31.90 -26.12 30.57
CA HIS A 104 30.60 -26.69 30.27
C HIS A 104 30.30 -26.64 28.76
N ASP A 105 30.56 -25.49 28.12
CA ASP A 105 30.32 -25.28 26.67
C ASP A 105 31.20 -26.20 25.80
N VAL A 106 32.46 -26.40 26.21
CA VAL A 106 33.36 -27.41 25.58
C VAL A 106 32.84 -28.83 25.75
N LYS A 107 32.24 -29.14 26.90
CA LYS A 107 31.73 -30.50 27.19
C LYS A 107 30.40 -30.79 26.52
N THR A 108 29.54 -29.76 26.33
CA THR A 108 28.20 -29.90 25.79
C THR A 108 28.07 -29.46 24.33
N MET A 109 29.14 -28.92 23.73
CA MET A 109 29.13 -28.30 22.38
C MET A 109 28.01 -27.26 22.21
N SER A 110 27.61 -26.57 23.28
CA SER A 110 26.56 -25.54 23.27
C SER A 110 27.09 -24.24 23.87
N LEU A 111 26.80 -23.11 23.24
CA LEU A 111 27.13 -21.77 23.76
C LEU A 111 25.97 -21.23 24.65
N ALA A 112 25.53 -22.03 25.63
CA ALA A 112 24.26 -21.83 26.30
C ALA A 112 24.32 -21.09 27.66
N GLN A 113 25.46 -20.85 28.27
CA GLN A 113 25.54 -20.20 29.60
C GLN A 113 26.03 -18.75 29.54
N GLY A 114 25.14 -17.81 29.93
CA GLY A 114 25.49 -16.41 30.16
C GLY A 114 26.41 -16.27 31.41
N ALA A 115 27.62 -15.74 31.24
CA ALA A 115 28.61 -15.55 32.29
C ALA A 115 28.78 -14.08 32.73
N SER A 116 27.89 -13.17 32.31
CA SER A 116 27.95 -11.74 32.66
C SER A 116 27.49 -11.51 34.11
N THR A 117 28.13 -10.59 34.80
CA THR A 117 27.78 -10.18 36.19
C THR A 117 26.77 -9.01 36.13
N ILE A 118 26.11 -8.74 37.29
CA ILE A 118 25.25 -7.53 37.45
C ILE A 118 26.04 -6.27 37.12
N THR A 119 27.30 -6.14 37.59
CA THR A 119 28.17 -5.00 37.29
C THR A 119 28.43 -4.85 35.78
N GLN A 120 28.69 -5.96 35.08
CA GLN A 120 28.84 -5.94 33.62
C GLN A 120 27.57 -5.55 32.90
N GLN A 121 26.42 -6.02 33.35
CA GLN A 121 25.12 -5.63 32.78
C GLN A 121 24.85 -4.13 32.98
N LEU A 122 25.11 -3.58 34.17
CA LEU A 122 24.94 -2.15 34.46
C LEU A 122 25.83 -1.30 33.52
N VAL A 123 27.12 -1.68 33.38
CA VAL A 123 28.05 -0.99 32.48
C VAL A 123 27.60 -1.09 31.01
N LYS A 124 27.13 -2.27 30.61
CA LYS A 124 26.56 -2.45 29.26
C LYS A 124 25.39 -1.47 29.02
N LEU A 125 24.44 -1.37 29.93
CA LEU A 125 23.25 -0.54 29.83
C LEU A 125 23.55 0.98 29.83
N THR A 126 24.65 1.40 30.50
CA THR A 126 24.95 2.83 30.71
C THR A 126 26.06 3.39 29.82
N HIS A 127 27.01 2.55 29.37
CA HIS A 127 28.25 3.02 28.72
C HIS A 127 28.48 2.44 27.32
N LEU A 128 27.92 1.28 26.96
CA LEU A 128 28.29 0.56 25.76
C LEU A 128 27.18 0.56 24.72
N THR A 129 27.57 0.41 23.46
CA THR A 129 26.64 0.19 22.36
C THR A 129 26.27 -1.30 22.26
N SER A 130 25.18 -1.59 21.55
CA SER A 130 24.63 -2.95 21.38
C SER A 130 25.45 -3.88 20.46
N GLU A 131 26.55 -3.37 19.85
CA GLU A 131 27.39 -4.17 18.97
C GLU A 131 27.90 -5.47 19.64
N LYS A 132 27.66 -6.61 19.01
CA LYS A 132 28.07 -7.94 19.52
C LYS A 132 29.52 -8.26 19.10
N THR A 133 30.50 -7.45 19.56
CA THR A 133 31.93 -7.64 19.26
C THR A 133 32.71 -8.12 20.46
N LEU A 134 33.79 -8.84 20.19
CA LEU A 134 34.73 -9.26 21.26
C LEU A 134 35.38 -8.05 21.95
N SER A 135 35.68 -6.99 21.17
CA SER A 135 36.24 -5.73 21.68
C SER A 135 35.32 -5.10 22.72
N ARG A 136 34.01 -5.01 22.41
CA ARG A 136 33.00 -4.51 23.35
C ARG A 136 32.93 -5.37 24.63
N LYS A 137 33.00 -6.71 24.50
CA LYS A 137 32.95 -7.61 25.70
C LYS A 137 34.15 -7.43 26.61
N VAL A 138 35.34 -7.17 26.05
CA VAL A 138 36.54 -6.86 26.85
C VAL A 138 36.40 -5.49 27.50
N GLN A 139 35.89 -4.49 26.78
CA GLN A 139 35.64 -3.16 27.33
C GLN A 139 34.62 -3.20 28.48
N GLU A 140 33.53 -3.97 28.34
CA GLU A 140 32.55 -4.23 29.38
C GLU A 140 33.22 -4.76 30.68
N ALA A 141 34.09 -5.76 30.54
CA ALA A 141 34.81 -6.33 31.69
C ALA A 141 35.74 -5.31 32.35
N VAL A 142 36.46 -4.50 31.56
CA VAL A 142 37.39 -3.47 32.09
C VAL A 142 36.61 -2.36 32.83
N LEU A 143 35.52 -1.89 32.23
CA LEU A 143 34.67 -0.86 32.84
C LEU A 143 33.99 -1.37 34.12
N ALA A 144 33.52 -2.64 34.13
CA ALA A 144 32.97 -3.27 35.33
C ALA A 144 33.98 -3.34 36.50
N MET A 145 35.24 -3.71 36.22
CA MET A 145 36.31 -3.69 37.24
C MET A 145 36.67 -2.26 37.70
N GLN A 146 36.55 -1.27 36.82
CA GLN A 146 36.75 0.12 37.20
C GLN A 146 35.60 0.67 38.06
N LEU A 147 34.36 0.26 37.75
CA LEU A 147 33.19 0.66 38.50
C LEU A 147 33.23 0.16 39.94
N GLU A 148 33.59 -1.10 40.16
CA GLU A 148 33.73 -1.69 41.51
C GLU A 148 34.87 -1.11 42.36
N LYS A 149 35.72 -0.30 41.77
CA LYS A 149 36.72 0.51 42.52
C LYS A 149 36.15 1.88 42.94
N ARG A 150 35.00 2.27 42.44
CA ARG A 150 34.42 3.60 42.63
C ARG A 150 33.11 3.58 43.41
N LEU A 151 32.30 2.52 43.24
CA LEU A 151 31.02 2.29 43.91
C LEU A 151 31.12 0.99 44.73
N ASP A 152 30.40 0.92 45.82
CA ASP A 152 30.25 -0.31 46.56
C ASP A 152 29.18 -1.22 45.93
N LYS A 153 29.05 -2.44 46.45
CA LYS A 153 28.15 -3.46 45.90
C LYS A 153 26.68 -3.04 45.98
N ASP A 154 26.30 -2.39 47.05
CA ASP A 154 24.92 -1.95 47.29
C ASP A 154 24.56 -0.79 46.35
N GLU A 155 25.48 0.16 46.16
CA GLU A 155 25.32 1.24 45.18
C GLU A 155 25.18 0.71 43.74
N ILE A 156 25.98 -0.32 43.38
CA ILE A 156 25.89 -0.96 42.06
C ILE A 156 24.56 -1.71 41.89
N LEU A 157 24.08 -2.42 42.90
CA LEU A 157 22.83 -3.16 42.87
C LEU A 157 21.63 -2.21 42.79
N GLU A 158 21.65 -1.12 43.56
CA GLU A 158 20.63 -0.06 43.50
C GLU A 158 20.55 0.56 42.07
N ALA A 159 21.70 0.96 41.55
CA ALA A 159 21.76 1.52 40.20
C ALA A 159 21.25 0.53 39.12
N TYR A 160 21.63 -0.77 39.26
CA TYR A 160 21.16 -1.81 38.34
C TYR A 160 19.64 -2.00 38.40
N LEU A 161 19.07 -2.14 39.59
CA LEU A 161 17.63 -2.36 39.80
C LEU A 161 16.78 -1.17 39.36
N ASN A 162 17.32 0.04 39.39
CA ASN A 162 16.67 1.25 38.88
C ASN A 162 16.83 1.48 37.37
N THR A 163 17.78 0.75 36.72
CA THR A 163 18.10 0.96 35.29
C THR A 163 17.53 -0.13 34.41
N VAL A 164 17.46 -1.37 34.86
CA VAL A 164 17.14 -2.55 34.05
C VAL A 164 15.68 -2.51 33.56
N TYR A 165 15.47 -2.99 32.34
CA TYR A 165 14.15 -3.05 31.70
C TYR A 165 13.41 -4.35 32.03
N PHE A 166 12.16 -4.22 32.49
CA PHE A 166 11.30 -5.34 32.89
C PHE A 166 10.19 -5.69 31.87
N GLY A 167 10.19 -5.08 30.70
CA GLY A 167 9.09 -5.24 29.75
C GLY A 167 7.90 -4.31 30.05
N SER A 168 6.92 -4.27 29.14
CA SER A 168 5.69 -3.44 29.26
C SER A 168 5.95 -1.97 29.59
N GLY A 169 7.08 -1.41 29.15
CA GLY A 169 7.49 -0.01 29.44
C GLY A 169 8.09 0.22 30.83
N ALA A 170 8.23 -0.81 31.65
CA ALA A 170 8.73 -0.69 33.01
C ALA A 170 10.25 -0.67 33.08
N TYR A 171 10.83 0.49 33.34
CA TYR A 171 12.25 0.69 33.66
C TYR A 171 12.42 0.84 35.17
N GLY A 172 13.26 0.02 35.75
CA GLY A 172 13.48 -0.08 37.20
C GLY A 172 12.44 -0.91 37.93
N VAL A 173 12.85 -1.49 39.04
CA VAL A 173 12.05 -2.40 39.89
C VAL A 173 10.82 -1.72 40.45
N GLY A 174 10.90 -0.39 40.76
CA GLY A 174 9.78 0.38 41.29
C GLY A 174 8.64 0.50 40.27
N THR A 175 8.97 0.86 39.05
CA THR A 175 8.01 0.92 37.97
C THR A 175 7.45 -0.46 37.63
N ALA A 176 8.31 -1.51 37.64
CA ALA A 176 7.87 -2.88 37.38
C ALA A 176 6.88 -3.41 38.43
N ALA A 177 7.10 -3.12 39.72
CA ALA A 177 6.17 -3.46 40.80
C ALA A 177 4.80 -2.80 40.61
N GLN A 178 4.77 -1.53 40.19
CA GLN A 178 3.55 -0.80 39.93
C GLN A 178 2.83 -1.34 38.68
N VAL A 179 3.55 -1.58 37.59
CA VAL A 179 2.99 -2.03 36.29
C VAL A 179 2.38 -3.43 36.40
N TYR A 180 3.11 -4.37 37.02
CA TYR A 180 2.69 -5.77 37.08
C TYR A 180 1.77 -6.09 38.22
N PHE A 181 1.94 -5.43 39.37
CA PHE A 181 1.23 -5.79 40.58
C PHE A 181 0.41 -4.65 41.21
N GLY A 182 0.59 -3.39 40.74
CA GLY A 182 -0.06 -2.23 41.35
C GLY A 182 0.44 -1.93 42.77
N LYS A 183 1.67 -2.37 43.11
CA LYS A 183 2.26 -2.33 44.45
C LYS A 183 3.51 -1.46 44.48
N LYS A 184 3.85 -0.98 45.70
CA LYS A 184 5.21 -0.48 45.96
C LYS A 184 6.17 -1.66 46.13
N THR A 185 7.47 -1.44 45.89
CA THR A 185 8.50 -2.48 46.00
C THR A 185 8.54 -3.17 47.36
N GLY A 186 8.33 -2.40 48.47
CA GLY A 186 8.28 -2.92 49.82
C GLY A 186 7.11 -3.89 50.10
N GLU A 187 6.12 -3.96 49.22
CA GLU A 187 4.94 -4.83 49.33
C GLU A 187 5.04 -6.12 48.53
N LEU A 188 6.14 -6.28 47.75
CA LEU A 188 6.34 -7.46 46.90
C LEU A 188 6.54 -8.73 47.70
N THR A 189 5.82 -9.80 47.33
CA THR A 189 6.02 -11.14 47.86
C THR A 189 7.27 -11.79 47.30
N LEU A 190 7.74 -12.89 47.88
CA LEU A 190 8.84 -13.69 47.37
C LEU A 190 8.54 -14.20 45.94
N ALA A 191 7.30 -14.62 45.67
CA ALA A 191 6.86 -15.08 44.37
C ALA A 191 6.91 -13.96 43.32
N GLU A 192 6.46 -12.76 43.69
CA GLU A 192 6.46 -11.57 42.82
C GLU A 192 7.90 -11.10 42.54
N GLY A 193 8.75 -11.06 43.56
CA GLY A 193 10.19 -10.76 43.40
C GLY A 193 10.90 -11.72 42.45
N ALA A 194 10.67 -13.04 42.64
CA ALA A 194 11.24 -14.08 41.77
C ALA A 194 10.68 -13.97 40.32
N LEU A 195 9.42 -13.57 40.15
CA LEU A 195 8.84 -13.31 38.82
C LEU A 195 9.54 -12.15 38.14
N LEU A 196 9.66 -10.98 38.79
CA LEU A 196 10.39 -9.84 38.27
C LEU A 196 11.83 -10.16 37.88
N ALA A 197 12.57 -10.87 38.76
CA ALA A 197 13.92 -11.33 38.45
C ALA A 197 13.96 -12.26 37.21
N GLY A 198 12.88 -13.02 36.98
CA GLY A 198 12.73 -13.87 35.80
C GLY A 198 12.51 -13.12 34.50
N VAL A 199 11.78 -12.02 34.55
CA VAL A 199 11.42 -11.20 33.37
C VAL A 199 12.65 -10.58 32.72
N ILE A 200 13.66 -10.16 33.49
CA ILE A 200 14.89 -9.51 33.00
C ILE A 200 15.59 -10.35 31.93
N LYS A 201 15.58 -11.67 32.05
CA LYS A 201 16.25 -12.59 31.12
C LYS A 201 15.78 -12.43 29.67
N SER A 202 14.50 -12.17 29.48
CA SER A 202 13.85 -11.92 28.18
C SER A 202 12.54 -11.20 28.42
N PRO A 203 12.53 -9.86 28.50
CA PRO A 203 11.33 -9.09 28.84
C PRO A 203 10.12 -9.37 27.96
N SER A 204 10.33 -9.63 26.66
CA SER A 204 9.25 -10.01 25.72
C SER A 204 8.83 -11.49 25.85
N GLY A 205 9.76 -12.38 26.18
CA GLY A 205 9.52 -13.82 26.29
C GLY A 205 8.89 -14.25 27.62
N TYR A 206 9.07 -13.42 28.66
CA TYR A 206 8.58 -13.68 30.02
C TYR A 206 7.68 -12.57 30.55
N ALA A 207 7.12 -11.71 29.67
CA ALA A 207 6.16 -10.69 30.08
C ALA A 207 4.88 -11.32 30.67
N PRO A 208 4.55 -11.09 31.96
CA PRO A 208 3.47 -11.82 32.62
C PRO A 208 2.09 -11.62 32.01
N HIS A 209 1.79 -10.43 31.50
CA HIS A 209 0.53 -10.13 30.82
C HIS A 209 0.36 -10.79 29.43
N LEU A 210 1.49 -11.15 28.77
CA LEU A 210 1.48 -11.70 27.42
C LEU A 210 1.78 -13.20 27.37
N LYS A 211 2.63 -13.67 28.31
CA LYS A 211 3.14 -15.05 28.38
C LYS A 211 3.09 -15.58 29.80
N PRO A 212 1.91 -15.67 30.43
CA PRO A 212 1.75 -16.00 31.84
C PRO A 212 2.37 -17.35 32.21
N GLU A 213 2.22 -18.37 31.36
CA GLU A 213 2.78 -19.70 31.60
C GLU A 213 4.31 -19.70 31.58
N ASN A 214 4.93 -18.99 30.62
CA ASN A 214 6.38 -18.85 30.57
C ASN A 214 6.92 -18.11 31.80
N SER A 215 6.21 -17.03 32.21
CA SER A 215 6.55 -16.27 33.41
C SER A 215 6.49 -17.13 34.67
N LEU A 216 5.43 -17.92 34.87
CA LEU A 216 5.28 -18.84 36.00
C LEU A 216 6.36 -19.93 36.00
N SER A 217 6.63 -20.51 34.83
CA SER A 217 7.72 -21.52 34.70
C SER A 217 9.08 -20.93 35.09
N ARG A 218 9.37 -19.70 34.63
CA ARG A 218 10.61 -18.99 34.92
C ARG A 218 10.71 -18.60 36.40
N ARG A 219 9.64 -18.08 37.01
CA ARG A 219 9.50 -17.78 38.43
C ARG A 219 9.85 -19.02 39.26
N ASN A 220 9.21 -20.14 38.98
CA ASN A 220 9.38 -21.37 39.74
C ASN A 220 10.80 -21.95 39.60
N MET A 221 11.46 -21.74 38.46
CA MET A 221 12.88 -22.08 38.29
C MET A 221 13.76 -21.24 39.22
N ILE A 222 13.52 -19.93 39.33
CA ILE A 222 14.30 -19.04 40.21
C ILE A 222 14.07 -19.43 41.68
N LEU A 223 12.83 -19.64 42.10
CA LEU A 223 12.52 -20.11 43.47
C LEU A 223 13.22 -21.41 43.79
N ARG A 224 13.31 -22.35 42.85
CA ARG A 224 14.05 -23.59 43.02
C ARG A 224 15.57 -23.34 43.20
N ASN A 225 16.13 -22.43 42.36
CA ASN A 225 17.55 -22.07 42.50
C ASN A 225 17.85 -21.39 43.85
N MET A 226 16.90 -20.57 44.37
CA MET A 226 17.00 -19.97 45.70
C MET A 226 16.99 -21.04 46.81
N LEU A 227 16.15 -22.05 46.69
CA LEU A 227 16.15 -23.21 47.62
C LEU A 227 17.44 -24.00 47.53
N GLU A 228 17.89 -24.36 46.32
CA GLU A 228 19.12 -25.12 46.10
C GLU A 228 20.39 -24.42 46.62
N SER A 229 20.38 -23.08 46.57
CA SER A 229 21.46 -22.25 47.10
C SER A 229 21.34 -21.94 48.61
N GLY A 230 20.27 -22.40 49.26
CA GLY A 230 20.03 -22.21 50.69
C GLY A 230 19.59 -20.81 51.08
N VAL A 231 19.16 -20.00 50.11
CA VAL A 231 18.66 -18.61 50.32
C VAL A 231 17.28 -18.63 50.95
N ILE A 232 16.45 -19.61 50.58
CA ILE A 232 15.10 -19.82 51.15
C ILE A 232 14.99 -21.26 51.66
N GLN A 233 14.02 -21.48 52.59
CA GLN A 233 13.72 -22.81 53.12
C GLN A 233 12.64 -23.51 52.29
N GLU A 234 12.46 -24.82 52.48
CA GLU A 234 11.50 -25.65 51.75
C GLU A 234 10.06 -25.20 51.91
N ASP A 235 9.68 -24.72 53.10
CA ASP A 235 8.34 -24.19 53.36
C ASP A 235 8.07 -22.87 52.65
N GLU A 236 9.05 -21.97 52.61
CA GLU A 236 8.98 -20.70 51.83
C GLU A 236 8.86 -20.98 50.36
N TYR A 237 9.66 -21.93 49.83
CA TYR A 237 9.56 -22.37 48.42
C TYR A 237 8.16 -22.88 48.09
N ARG A 238 7.59 -23.78 48.91
CA ARG A 238 6.27 -24.36 48.65
C ARG A 238 5.17 -23.29 48.62
N VAL A 239 5.20 -22.35 49.55
CA VAL A 239 4.24 -21.25 49.59
C VAL A 239 4.38 -20.37 48.38
N ALA A 240 5.58 -19.90 48.05
CA ALA A 240 5.81 -18.99 46.91
C ALA A 240 5.55 -19.68 45.56
N ALA A 241 5.87 -20.96 45.41
CA ALA A 241 5.62 -21.69 44.15
C ALA A 241 4.11 -21.97 43.92
N ALA A 242 3.34 -22.10 45.00
CA ALA A 242 1.90 -22.28 44.94
C ALA A 242 1.10 -20.96 44.79
N GLU A 243 1.75 -19.81 44.95
CA GLU A 243 1.13 -18.51 44.86
C GLU A 243 0.62 -18.27 43.42
N PRO A 244 -0.69 -17.96 43.24
CA PRO A 244 -1.26 -17.69 41.93
C PRO A 244 -0.68 -16.40 41.34
N LEU A 245 -0.66 -16.31 40.02
CA LEU A 245 -0.29 -15.08 39.32
C LEU A 245 -1.40 -14.05 39.40
N SER A 246 -1.22 -13.06 40.30
CA SER A 246 -2.19 -11.94 40.49
C SER A 246 -1.60 -10.68 39.89
N LEU A 247 -1.99 -10.38 38.64
CA LEU A 247 -1.53 -9.19 37.95
C LEU A 247 -2.51 -8.03 38.11
N ALA A 248 -1.98 -6.82 38.21
CA ALA A 248 -2.78 -5.62 38.05
C ALA A 248 -3.40 -5.58 36.64
N PRO A 249 -4.58 -4.98 36.47
CA PRO A 249 -5.13 -4.79 35.13
C PRO A 249 -4.12 -4.12 34.23
N ARG A 250 -3.90 -4.70 33.05
CA ARG A 250 -3.01 -4.10 32.06
C ARG A 250 -3.54 -2.71 31.72
N GLN A 251 -2.80 -1.68 32.13
CA GLN A 251 -3.07 -0.36 31.60
C GLN A 251 -2.86 -0.44 30.10
N LYS A 252 -3.93 -0.24 29.29
CA LYS A 252 -3.74 0.04 27.86
C LYS A 252 -2.84 1.27 27.82
N ALA A 253 -1.59 1.09 27.44
CA ALA A 253 -0.78 2.24 27.10
C ALA A 253 -1.60 3.00 26.05
N GLU A 254 -1.98 4.24 26.35
CA GLU A 254 -2.53 5.14 25.36
C GLU A 254 -1.37 5.43 24.37
N ASN A 255 -1.12 4.49 23.51
CA ASN A 255 -0.30 4.73 22.32
C ASN A 255 -1.28 5.17 21.23
N PRO A 256 -1.48 6.48 21.05
CA PRO A 256 -2.48 7.00 20.13
C PRO A 256 -2.22 6.58 18.67
N HIS A 257 -1.05 5.99 18.40
CA HIS A 257 -0.62 5.59 17.06
C HIS A 257 0.07 4.22 17.09
N GLY A 258 -0.57 3.22 17.71
CA GLY A 258 0.03 1.90 17.96
C GLY A 258 0.57 1.22 16.71
N TRP A 259 -0.21 1.13 15.63
CA TRP A 259 0.23 0.56 14.36
C TRP A 259 1.44 1.29 13.76
N TYR A 260 1.46 2.62 13.88
CA TYR A 260 2.56 3.41 13.35
C TYR A 260 3.84 3.21 14.17
N THR A 261 3.73 3.25 15.48
CA THR A 261 4.85 3.03 16.39
C THR A 261 5.46 1.64 16.21
N ASP A 262 4.62 0.62 16.04
CA ASP A 262 5.08 -0.75 15.79
C ASP A 262 5.84 -0.85 14.46
N GLN A 263 5.35 -0.19 13.41
CA GLN A 263 6.07 -0.13 12.13
C GLN A 263 7.44 0.54 12.27
N VAL A 264 7.52 1.67 12.99
CA VAL A 264 8.79 2.35 13.28
C VAL A 264 9.74 1.45 14.04
N MET A 265 9.25 0.70 15.04
CA MET A 265 10.08 -0.22 15.82
C MET A 265 10.63 -1.36 14.97
N LEU A 266 9.79 -2.00 14.14
CA LEU A 266 10.21 -3.08 13.26
C LEU A 266 11.27 -2.60 12.26
N GLU A 267 11.06 -1.43 11.68
CA GLU A 267 11.97 -0.83 10.71
C GLU A 267 13.30 -0.41 11.38
N ALA A 268 13.26 0.17 12.60
CA ALA A 268 14.46 0.53 13.35
C ALA A 268 15.30 -0.71 13.74
N MET A 269 14.63 -1.81 14.14
CA MET A 269 15.29 -3.08 14.45
C MET A 269 16.03 -3.66 13.24
N GLU A 270 15.40 -3.61 12.06
CA GLU A 270 16.01 -4.06 10.81
C GLU A 270 17.18 -3.17 10.38
N ILE A 271 17.01 -1.84 10.43
CA ILE A 271 18.02 -0.86 10.00
C ILE A 271 19.29 -0.92 10.88
N LEU A 272 19.11 -1.06 12.20
CA LEU A 272 20.21 -0.98 13.17
C LEU A 272 20.75 -2.35 13.59
N ASP A 273 20.13 -3.46 13.17
CA ASP A 273 20.40 -4.84 13.65
C ASP A 273 20.38 -4.93 15.17
N MET A 274 19.38 -4.28 15.79
CA MET A 274 19.16 -4.18 17.22
C MET A 274 17.89 -4.89 17.63
N ASP A 275 17.86 -5.43 18.86
CA ASP A 275 16.61 -5.93 19.43
C ASP A 275 15.74 -4.78 20.00
N THR A 276 14.52 -5.10 20.38
CA THR A 276 13.57 -4.11 20.91
C THR A 276 14.11 -3.40 22.16
N GLU A 277 14.74 -4.13 23.07
CA GLU A 277 15.27 -3.58 24.32
C GLU A 277 16.41 -2.61 24.03
N GLU A 278 17.28 -2.98 23.11
CA GLU A 278 18.38 -2.14 22.64
C GLU A 278 17.87 -0.84 22.02
N ILE A 279 16.85 -0.91 21.11
CA ILE A 279 16.25 0.31 20.54
C ILE A 279 15.66 1.21 21.63
N LEU A 280 14.92 0.64 22.57
CA LEU A 280 14.21 1.40 23.60
C LEU A 280 15.15 2.12 24.57
N THR A 281 16.32 1.51 24.86
CA THR A 281 17.25 2.00 25.87
C THR A 281 18.42 2.80 25.32
N SER A 282 18.57 2.87 23.99
CA SER A 282 19.72 3.52 23.34
C SER A 282 19.62 5.05 23.23
N GLY A 283 18.54 5.66 23.72
CA GLY A 283 18.36 7.14 23.64
C GLY A 283 18.34 7.65 22.20
N LEU A 284 17.71 6.89 21.28
CA LEU A 284 17.65 7.24 19.87
C LEU A 284 16.63 8.35 19.63
N HIS A 285 16.92 9.18 18.68
CA HIS A 285 15.98 10.15 18.12
C HIS A 285 15.58 9.68 16.72
N ILE A 286 14.36 9.14 16.59
CA ILE A 286 13.83 8.57 15.35
C ILE A 286 12.87 9.56 14.71
N HIS A 287 13.29 10.16 13.60
CA HIS A 287 12.49 11.10 12.82
C HIS A 287 11.71 10.33 11.75
N THR A 288 10.40 10.56 11.69
CA THR A 288 9.49 9.81 10.84
C THR A 288 8.69 10.69 9.88
N GLY A 289 7.98 10.05 8.95
CA GLY A 289 7.01 10.69 8.05
C GLY A 289 5.61 10.85 8.64
N LEU A 290 5.37 10.48 9.91
CA LEU A 290 4.05 10.55 10.56
C LEU A 290 3.41 11.93 10.43
N LYS A 291 2.22 11.99 9.85
CA LYS A 291 1.35 13.18 9.87
C LYS A 291 0.22 12.95 10.88
N PRO A 292 0.32 13.45 12.12
CA PRO A 292 -0.60 13.10 13.21
C PRO A 292 -2.07 13.41 12.93
N SER A 293 -2.35 14.46 12.13
CA SER A 293 -3.73 14.81 11.73
C SER A 293 -4.33 13.72 10.83
N ILE A 294 -3.54 13.18 9.89
CA ILE A 294 -3.98 12.13 8.95
C ILE A 294 -4.11 10.81 9.70
N GLN A 295 -3.15 10.47 10.55
CA GLN A 295 -3.23 9.25 11.37
C GLN A 295 -4.47 9.24 12.25
N ARG A 296 -4.72 10.31 13.01
CA ARG A 296 -5.94 10.40 13.83
C ARG A 296 -7.23 10.31 13.03
N ALA A 297 -7.25 10.90 11.83
CA ALA A 297 -8.40 10.78 10.95
C ALA A 297 -8.62 9.32 10.51
N ALA A 298 -7.54 8.57 10.22
CA ALA A 298 -7.61 7.15 9.90
C ALA A 298 -8.08 6.32 11.09
N ASP A 299 -7.52 6.56 12.29
CA ASP A 299 -7.88 5.85 13.52
C ASP A 299 -9.39 6.01 13.82
N VAL A 300 -9.91 7.25 13.79
CA VAL A 300 -11.35 7.54 14.00
C VAL A 300 -12.25 6.87 12.96
N LEU A 301 -11.79 6.78 11.70
CA LEU A 301 -12.56 6.09 10.66
C LEU A 301 -12.60 4.57 10.90
N PHE A 302 -11.54 3.99 11.46
CA PHE A 302 -11.49 2.56 11.79
C PHE A 302 -12.28 2.20 13.06
N GLU A 303 -12.46 3.12 13.98
CA GLU A 303 -13.32 2.93 15.17
C GLU A 303 -14.82 2.85 14.80
N ASN A 304 -15.22 3.45 13.68
CA ASN A 304 -16.63 3.45 13.26
C ASN A 304 -16.97 2.19 12.47
N GLY A 305 -17.65 1.24 13.09
CA GLY A 305 -18.08 -0.03 12.49
C GLY A 305 -18.91 0.11 11.20
N ALA A 306 -19.64 1.23 11.02
CA ALA A 306 -20.42 1.48 9.81
C ALA A 306 -19.57 1.69 8.53
N ASN A 307 -18.27 1.89 8.67
CA ASN A 307 -17.35 2.02 7.54
C ASN A 307 -16.91 0.67 6.95
N PHE A 308 -17.41 -0.44 7.48
CA PHE A 308 -17.01 -1.79 7.08
C PHE A 308 -18.24 -2.63 6.74
N PRO A 309 -18.09 -3.67 5.88
CA PRO A 309 -19.12 -4.66 5.69
C PRO A 309 -19.49 -5.36 7.01
N ASP A 310 -20.71 -5.88 7.07
CA ASP A 310 -21.17 -6.69 8.19
C ASP A 310 -20.26 -7.93 8.40
N PRO A 311 -20.14 -8.42 9.65
CA PRO A 311 -19.41 -9.64 9.94
C PRO A 311 -20.06 -10.87 9.28
N ALA A 312 -19.32 -11.96 9.18
CA ALA A 312 -19.88 -13.25 8.80
C ALA A 312 -20.92 -13.76 9.81
N ASP A 313 -21.70 -14.78 9.43
CA ASP A 313 -22.77 -15.34 10.26
C ASP A 313 -22.29 -15.85 11.64
N ASP A 314 -21.02 -16.29 11.73
CA ASP A 314 -20.38 -16.71 12.98
C ASP A 314 -19.79 -15.53 13.80
N ALA A 315 -20.10 -14.30 13.41
CA ALA A 315 -19.62 -13.05 13.98
C ALA A 315 -18.12 -12.76 13.72
N THR A 316 -17.44 -13.50 12.82
CA THR A 316 -16.07 -13.16 12.39
C THR A 316 -16.07 -11.82 11.64
N PRO A 317 -15.32 -10.80 12.09
CA PRO A 317 -15.36 -9.48 11.49
C PRO A 317 -14.57 -9.44 10.17
N VAL A 318 -15.09 -8.70 9.19
CA VAL A 318 -14.30 -8.29 8.02
C VAL A 318 -13.13 -7.42 8.51
N GLN A 319 -11.91 -7.79 8.17
CA GLN A 319 -10.72 -7.02 8.48
C GLN A 319 -10.47 -5.93 7.46
N ALA A 320 -9.64 -4.97 7.84
CA ALA A 320 -9.26 -3.88 6.95
C ALA A 320 -7.83 -3.40 7.24
N ALA A 321 -7.20 -2.82 6.24
CA ALA A 321 -5.93 -2.11 6.40
C ALA A 321 -5.92 -0.84 5.56
N LEU A 322 -5.24 0.18 6.07
CA LEU A 322 -5.05 1.47 5.41
C LEU A 322 -3.58 1.88 5.50
N ILE A 323 -3.05 2.40 4.41
CA ILE A 323 -1.78 3.11 4.41
C ILE A 323 -1.90 4.39 3.58
N ALA A 324 -1.28 5.44 4.08
CA ALA A 324 -1.16 6.72 3.38
C ALA A 324 0.33 7.06 3.24
N LEU A 325 0.77 7.34 2.02
CA LEU A 325 2.16 7.63 1.68
C LEU A 325 2.28 9.04 1.10
N ASP A 326 3.32 9.75 1.49
CA ASP A 326 3.78 10.94 0.79
C ASP A 326 4.27 10.56 -0.61
N THR A 327 3.74 11.20 -1.65
CA THR A 327 3.97 10.78 -3.04
C THR A 327 5.41 11.04 -3.52
N GLU A 328 6.08 12.04 -2.96
CA GLU A 328 7.43 12.42 -3.37
C GLU A 328 8.51 11.56 -2.70
N SER A 329 8.35 11.32 -1.40
CA SER A 329 9.36 10.64 -0.58
C SER A 329 9.08 9.15 -0.38
N GLY A 330 7.83 8.69 -0.41
CA GLY A 330 7.41 7.37 0.01
C GLY A 330 7.27 7.22 1.53
N GLU A 331 7.43 8.31 2.29
CA GLU A 331 7.27 8.30 3.74
C GLU A 331 5.84 7.92 4.13
N ILE A 332 5.71 7.03 5.11
CA ILE A 332 4.41 6.65 5.65
C ILE A 332 3.86 7.82 6.47
N ALA A 333 2.80 8.45 5.95
CA ALA A 333 2.09 9.54 6.63
C ALA A 333 1.09 9.03 7.68
N ALA A 334 0.45 7.88 7.40
CA ALA A 334 -0.45 7.19 8.31
C ALA A 334 -0.53 5.71 7.98
N ILE A 335 -0.80 4.87 8.98
CA ILE A 335 -0.96 3.42 8.81
C ILE A 335 -1.94 2.84 9.84
N VAL A 336 -2.83 1.97 9.38
CA VAL A 336 -3.71 1.15 10.22
C VAL A 336 -3.62 -0.29 9.71
N GLY A 337 -3.10 -1.18 10.54
CA GLY A 337 -2.82 -2.57 10.15
C GLY A 337 -3.95 -3.55 10.41
N GLY A 338 -5.07 -3.11 10.99
CA GLY A 338 -6.23 -3.92 11.32
C GLY A 338 -7.30 -3.09 12.01
N ARG A 339 -8.53 -3.62 12.13
CA ARG A 339 -9.65 -2.91 12.77
C ARG A 339 -9.42 -2.64 14.26
N GLU A 340 -8.68 -3.50 14.92
CA GLU A 340 -8.37 -3.39 16.34
C GLU A 340 -6.87 -3.51 16.57
N TYR A 341 -6.34 -2.66 17.45
CA TYR A 341 -4.97 -2.73 17.92
C TYR A 341 -4.94 -3.38 19.29
N GLU A 342 -4.87 -4.72 19.31
CA GLU A 342 -4.91 -5.48 20.56
C GLU A 342 -3.52 -5.89 21.06
N VAL A 343 -2.62 -6.19 20.14
CA VAL A 343 -1.30 -6.77 20.44
C VAL A 343 -0.22 -5.90 19.83
N GLN A 344 0.72 -5.44 20.67
CA GLN A 344 1.90 -4.74 20.20
C GLN A 344 2.71 -5.62 19.25
N ARG A 345 3.09 -5.07 18.10
CA ARG A 345 3.78 -5.78 17.00
C ARG A 345 2.99 -6.98 16.49
N GLY A 346 1.66 -6.86 16.54
CA GLY A 346 0.76 -7.79 15.87
C GLY A 346 0.91 -7.74 14.36
N PHE A 347 0.24 -8.66 13.66
CA PHE A 347 0.27 -8.73 12.21
C PHE A 347 -0.31 -7.46 11.57
N ASN A 348 0.56 -6.68 10.93
CA ASN A 348 0.20 -5.45 10.24
C ASN A 348 -0.18 -5.74 8.78
N ARG A 349 -1.48 -5.78 8.48
CA ARG A 349 -1.98 -6.10 7.14
C ARG A 349 -1.58 -5.07 6.09
N ALA A 350 -1.29 -3.84 6.49
CA ALA A 350 -0.89 -2.79 5.54
C ALA A 350 0.51 -3.04 4.93
N THR A 351 1.42 -3.68 5.68
CA THR A 351 2.81 -3.90 5.25
C THR A 351 3.20 -5.36 5.08
N GLN A 352 2.64 -6.28 5.88
CA GLN A 352 3.06 -7.68 5.94
C GLN A 352 2.16 -8.63 5.17
N MET A 353 0.88 -8.26 4.98
CA MET A 353 -0.08 -9.07 4.22
C MET A 353 0.22 -9.01 2.72
N GLN A 354 -0.01 -10.12 2.04
CA GLN A 354 0.03 -10.20 0.58
C GLN A 354 -1.27 -10.81 0.06
N ARG A 355 -2.01 -10.05 -0.77
CA ARG A 355 -3.29 -10.44 -1.35
C ARG A 355 -3.35 -10.04 -2.82
N GLN A 356 -4.18 -10.71 -3.58
CA GLN A 356 -4.41 -10.37 -4.98
C GLN A 356 -5.07 -8.98 -5.10
N PRO A 357 -4.49 -8.05 -5.87
CA PRO A 357 -5.01 -6.69 -5.97
C PRO A 357 -6.24 -6.56 -6.89
N GLY A 358 -6.57 -7.61 -7.64
CA GLY A 358 -7.60 -7.52 -8.67
C GLY A 358 -7.31 -6.37 -9.64
N SER A 359 -8.35 -5.72 -10.12
CA SER A 359 -8.26 -4.61 -11.09
C SER A 359 -7.44 -3.40 -10.63
N ALA A 360 -7.05 -3.31 -9.36
CA ALA A 360 -6.18 -2.21 -8.89
C ALA A 360 -4.76 -2.28 -9.47
N ILE A 361 -4.34 -3.42 -10.03
CA ILE A 361 -3.03 -3.58 -10.69
C ILE A 361 -3.01 -2.98 -12.12
N LYS A 362 -4.17 -2.87 -12.81
CA LYS A 362 -4.27 -2.53 -14.24
C LYS A 362 -3.44 -1.31 -14.64
N PRO A 363 -3.50 -0.16 -13.93
CA PRO A 363 -2.78 1.05 -14.31
C PRO A 363 -1.26 0.86 -14.36
N VAL A 364 -0.69 0.13 -13.39
CA VAL A 364 0.75 -0.07 -13.21
C VAL A 364 1.27 -1.35 -13.89
N SER A 365 0.41 -2.02 -14.64
CA SER A 365 0.72 -3.24 -15.38
C SER A 365 0.49 -3.03 -16.88
N THR A 366 -0.67 -3.46 -17.36
CA THR A 366 -1.02 -3.49 -18.80
C THR A 366 -1.05 -2.10 -19.41
N TYR A 367 -1.66 -1.11 -18.73
CA TYR A 367 -1.77 0.25 -19.27
C TYR A 367 -0.41 0.97 -19.27
N ALA A 368 0.40 0.79 -18.22
CA ALA A 368 1.75 1.34 -18.20
C ALA A 368 2.62 0.75 -19.32
N ALA A 369 2.58 -0.57 -19.51
CA ALA A 369 3.31 -1.24 -20.60
C ALA A 369 2.83 -0.78 -21.99
N ALA A 370 1.51 -0.62 -22.18
CA ALA A 370 0.96 -0.21 -23.46
C ALA A 370 1.39 1.21 -23.85
N ILE A 371 1.33 2.16 -22.90
CA ILE A 371 1.66 3.56 -23.18
C ILE A 371 3.17 3.75 -23.27
N GLU A 372 3.94 3.25 -22.31
CA GLU A 372 5.39 3.45 -22.22
C GLU A 372 6.15 2.70 -23.29
N ASP A 373 5.91 1.38 -23.41
CA ASP A 373 6.74 0.52 -24.24
C ASP A 373 6.20 0.33 -25.66
N LYS A 374 4.89 0.56 -25.89
CA LYS A 374 4.22 0.31 -27.17
C LYS A 374 3.62 1.58 -27.82
N GLY A 375 3.66 2.70 -27.13
CA GLY A 375 3.26 4.00 -27.66
C GLY A 375 1.76 4.20 -27.85
N PHE A 376 0.94 3.41 -27.17
CA PHE A 376 -0.49 3.62 -27.11
C PHE A 376 -0.83 4.95 -26.44
N LEU A 377 -2.03 5.47 -26.74
CA LEU A 377 -2.55 6.71 -26.19
C LEU A 377 -3.91 6.45 -25.51
N PRO A 378 -4.40 7.37 -24.67
CA PRO A 378 -5.72 7.21 -24.05
C PRO A 378 -6.87 7.00 -25.04
N VAL A 379 -6.73 7.50 -26.27
CA VAL A 379 -7.70 7.35 -27.38
C VAL A 379 -7.49 6.08 -28.22
N SER A 380 -6.42 5.31 -27.98
CA SER A 380 -6.20 4.06 -28.70
C SER A 380 -7.31 3.06 -28.40
N MET A 381 -7.73 2.31 -29.44
CA MET A 381 -8.86 1.38 -29.38
C MET A 381 -8.43 -0.03 -28.97
N VAL A 382 -9.30 -0.70 -28.24
CA VAL A 382 -9.21 -2.11 -27.83
C VAL A 382 -10.59 -2.75 -27.88
N GLU A 383 -10.63 -4.07 -27.98
CA GLU A 383 -11.87 -4.82 -28.11
C GLU A 383 -12.41 -5.31 -26.75
N ASP A 384 -13.63 -4.89 -26.44
CA ASP A 384 -14.39 -5.38 -25.28
C ASP A 384 -15.50 -6.33 -25.72
N VAL A 385 -15.09 -7.42 -26.38
CA VAL A 385 -15.98 -8.45 -26.92
C VAL A 385 -15.65 -9.80 -26.29
N GLN A 386 -16.67 -10.47 -25.77
CA GLN A 386 -16.46 -11.79 -25.16
C GLN A 386 -15.88 -12.77 -26.17
N ARG A 387 -14.67 -13.24 -25.92
CA ARG A 387 -13.95 -14.22 -26.74
C ARG A 387 -13.01 -15.07 -25.91
N GLU A 388 -12.66 -16.24 -26.42
CA GLU A 388 -11.63 -17.09 -25.84
C GLU A 388 -10.22 -16.58 -26.25
N PHE A 389 -9.37 -16.41 -25.25
CA PHE A 389 -7.98 -16.01 -25.38
C PHE A 389 -7.02 -17.23 -25.32
N PRO A 390 -5.72 -17.08 -25.65
CA PRO A 390 -4.75 -18.15 -25.53
C PRO A 390 -4.82 -18.85 -24.16
N GLY A 391 -4.67 -20.17 -24.18
CA GLY A 391 -4.79 -21.03 -22.98
C GLY A 391 -6.23 -21.32 -22.56
N LYS A 392 -7.21 -21.14 -23.44
CA LYS A 392 -8.66 -21.30 -23.19
C LYS A 392 -9.16 -20.36 -22.08
N TYR A 393 -8.55 -19.21 -21.97
CA TYR A 393 -8.92 -18.20 -21.00
C TYR A 393 -10.12 -17.38 -21.51
N LEU A 394 -11.21 -17.41 -20.75
CA LEU A 394 -12.46 -16.70 -21.07
C LEU A 394 -12.79 -15.68 -19.96
N PRO A 395 -12.20 -14.47 -19.99
CA PRO A 395 -12.52 -13.42 -19.01
C PRO A 395 -13.92 -12.88 -19.23
N GLY A 396 -14.57 -12.42 -18.14
CA GLY A 396 -15.83 -11.71 -18.18
C GLY A 396 -15.75 -10.34 -17.53
N ASN A 397 -16.56 -9.40 -18.01
CA ASN A 397 -16.73 -8.11 -17.35
C ASN A 397 -17.63 -8.23 -16.12
N ALA A 398 -17.40 -7.40 -15.12
CA ALA A 398 -18.31 -7.25 -13.99
C ALA A 398 -19.70 -6.82 -14.52
N GLY A 399 -20.77 -7.53 -14.10
CA GLY A 399 -22.12 -7.29 -14.58
C GLY A 399 -22.44 -7.85 -15.97
N GLY A 400 -21.50 -8.52 -16.65
CA GLY A 400 -21.74 -9.27 -17.90
C GLY A 400 -22.01 -8.40 -19.14
N THR A 401 -21.77 -7.10 -19.08
CA THR A 401 -21.98 -6.18 -20.23
C THR A 401 -20.67 -5.99 -21.00
N TYR A 402 -20.76 -5.98 -22.33
CA TYR A 402 -19.65 -5.77 -23.26
C TYR A 402 -19.95 -4.56 -24.15
N TYR A 403 -18.92 -3.76 -24.45
CA TYR A 403 -19.06 -2.44 -25.08
C TYR A 403 -18.53 -2.36 -26.52
N GLY A 404 -18.05 -3.50 -27.07
CA GLY A 404 -17.45 -3.51 -28.42
C GLY A 404 -16.08 -2.84 -28.43
N THR A 405 -15.80 -2.05 -29.45
CA THR A 405 -14.55 -1.28 -29.55
C THR A 405 -14.61 -0.07 -28.63
N VAL A 406 -13.67 0.05 -27.70
CA VAL A 406 -13.60 1.13 -26.71
C VAL A 406 -12.21 1.76 -26.68
N THR A 407 -12.09 2.99 -26.18
CA THR A 407 -10.80 3.62 -25.95
C THR A 407 -10.10 3.06 -24.69
N LEU A 408 -8.76 3.19 -24.60
CA LEU A 408 -8.02 2.85 -23.38
C LEU A 408 -8.56 3.62 -22.17
N ARG A 409 -8.89 4.90 -22.34
CA ARG A 409 -9.50 5.73 -21.29
C ARG A 409 -10.79 5.11 -20.79
N GLU A 410 -11.68 4.74 -21.67
CA GLU A 410 -12.97 4.14 -21.32
C GLU A 410 -12.76 2.76 -20.66
N ALA A 411 -11.90 1.91 -21.23
CA ALA A 411 -11.61 0.59 -20.70
C ALA A 411 -11.04 0.66 -19.27
N LEU A 412 -10.12 1.60 -18.98
CA LEU A 412 -9.54 1.78 -17.64
C LEU A 412 -10.54 2.40 -16.67
N SER A 413 -11.27 3.46 -17.08
CA SER A 413 -12.20 4.17 -16.20
C SER A 413 -13.38 3.30 -15.75
N ARG A 414 -13.92 2.48 -16.67
CA ARG A 414 -14.97 1.50 -16.39
C ARG A 414 -14.42 0.19 -15.81
N SER A 415 -13.08 0.02 -15.81
CA SER A 415 -12.42 -1.20 -15.32
C SER A 415 -12.77 -2.46 -16.12
N LEU A 416 -12.93 -2.36 -17.42
CA LEU A 416 -13.31 -3.49 -18.31
C LEU A 416 -12.22 -4.57 -18.27
N ASN A 417 -12.64 -5.82 -18.04
CA ASN A 417 -11.71 -6.93 -17.94
C ASN A 417 -11.29 -7.43 -19.31
N VAL A 418 -12.26 -7.63 -20.20
CA VAL A 418 -12.00 -8.19 -21.55
C VAL A 418 -11.11 -7.24 -22.35
N ALA A 419 -11.41 -5.95 -22.38
CA ALA A 419 -10.57 -4.94 -23.03
C ALA A 419 -9.13 -4.89 -22.45
N THR A 420 -8.98 -5.10 -21.11
CA THR A 420 -7.65 -5.15 -20.49
C THR A 420 -6.87 -6.39 -20.90
N VAL A 421 -7.54 -7.56 -20.99
CA VAL A 421 -6.92 -8.81 -21.43
C VAL A 421 -6.59 -8.75 -22.93
N ASP A 422 -7.45 -8.16 -23.74
CA ASP A 422 -7.21 -7.90 -25.17
C ASP A 422 -5.92 -7.08 -25.36
N LEU A 423 -5.81 -5.96 -24.63
CA LEU A 423 -4.62 -5.13 -24.63
C LEU A 423 -3.37 -5.90 -24.18
N ALA A 424 -3.48 -6.73 -23.11
CA ALA A 424 -2.35 -7.52 -22.59
C ALA A 424 -1.88 -8.58 -23.58
N ASP A 425 -2.81 -9.23 -24.29
CA ASP A 425 -2.52 -10.20 -25.35
C ASP A 425 -1.80 -9.51 -26.54
N LEU A 426 -2.31 -8.33 -26.94
CA LEU A 426 -1.74 -7.53 -28.02
C LEU A 426 -0.31 -7.06 -27.74
N ILE A 427 -0.01 -6.57 -26.54
CA ILE A 427 1.31 -6.05 -26.17
C ILE A 427 2.29 -7.14 -25.70
N GLY A 428 1.77 -8.30 -25.30
CA GLY A 428 2.51 -9.45 -24.81
C GLY A 428 2.80 -9.41 -23.31
N MET A 429 2.63 -10.56 -22.64
CA MET A 429 2.77 -10.68 -21.18
C MET A 429 4.14 -10.32 -20.62
N GLN A 430 5.22 -10.41 -21.42
CA GLN A 430 6.54 -9.98 -20.97
C GLN A 430 6.59 -8.46 -20.72
N ALA A 431 5.94 -7.65 -21.57
CA ALA A 431 5.82 -6.21 -21.35
C ALA A 431 5.05 -5.89 -20.06
N VAL A 432 3.93 -6.58 -19.84
CA VAL A 432 3.12 -6.46 -18.61
C VAL A 432 3.95 -6.78 -17.37
N ARG A 433 4.68 -7.89 -17.36
CA ARG A 433 5.56 -8.29 -16.26
C ARG A 433 6.66 -7.28 -15.98
N ASN A 434 7.31 -6.79 -17.04
CA ASN A 434 8.36 -5.78 -16.92
C ASN A 434 7.83 -4.48 -16.31
N ALA A 435 6.64 -4.05 -16.72
CA ALA A 435 6.00 -2.88 -16.13
C ALA A 435 5.74 -3.06 -14.62
N ILE A 436 5.12 -4.15 -14.20
CA ILE A 436 4.87 -4.46 -12.78
C ILE A 436 6.18 -4.41 -11.97
N ALA A 437 7.26 -5.02 -12.51
CA ALA A 437 8.57 -5.04 -11.86
C ALA A 437 9.19 -3.63 -11.74
N LYS A 438 9.06 -2.77 -12.78
CA LYS A 438 9.51 -1.38 -12.76
C LYS A 438 8.81 -0.56 -11.67
N PHE A 439 7.56 -0.87 -11.33
CA PHE A 439 6.82 -0.26 -10.22
C PHE A 439 7.18 -0.85 -8.83
N GLY A 440 8.17 -1.74 -8.75
CA GLY A 440 8.65 -2.31 -7.49
C GLY A 440 7.77 -3.42 -6.91
N ILE A 441 6.86 -4.00 -7.70
CA ILE A 441 6.01 -5.12 -7.28
C ILE A 441 6.68 -6.44 -7.69
N PRO A 442 7.06 -7.29 -6.73
CA PRO A 442 7.71 -8.56 -7.02
C PRO A 442 6.73 -9.55 -7.67
N LEU A 443 7.21 -10.32 -8.66
CA LEU A 443 6.45 -11.36 -9.34
C LEU A 443 7.12 -12.71 -9.18
N ALA A 444 6.30 -13.74 -9.04
CA ALA A 444 6.77 -15.11 -9.11
C ALA A 444 7.10 -15.51 -10.58
N ALA A 445 7.93 -16.53 -10.74
CA ALA A 445 8.31 -17.02 -12.07
C ALA A 445 7.11 -17.52 -12.90
N GLN A 446 6.10 -18.08 -12.21
CA GLN A 446 4.87 -18.61 -12.79
C GLN A 446 3.82 -17.55 -13.14
N ASP A 447 3.99 -16.30 -12.73
CA ASP A 447 3.07 -15.20 -13.07
C ASP A 447 3.25 -14.78 -14.53
N VAL A 448 2.85 -15.62 -15.47
CA VAL A 448 3.04 -15.44 -16.92
C VAL A 448 1.73 -15.43 -17.71
N ASN A 449 0.61 -15.67 -17.03
CA ASN A 449 -0.70 -15.83 -17.65
C ASN A 449 -1.39 -14.48 -17.90
N LEU A 450 -2.32 -14.43 -18.87
CA LEU A 450 -3.14 -13.25 -19.15
C LEU A 450 -3.94 -12.78 -17.93
N SER A 451 -4.30 -13.68 -17.01
CA SER A 451 -4.99 -13.32 -15.77
C SER A 451 -4.17 -12.40 -14.84
N LEU A 452 -2.83 -12.35 -15.01
CA LEU A 452 -1.98 -11.39 -14.31
C LEU A 452 -2.38 -9.95 -14.62
N SER A 453 -2.84 -9.65 -15.85
CA SER A 453 -3.33 -8.32 -16.26
C SER A 453 -4.55 -7.87 -15.44
N LEU A 454 -5.26 -8.81 -14.82
CA LEU A 454 -6.40 -8.58 -13.92
C LEU A 454 -6.05 -8.73 -12.44
N GLY A 455 -4.77 -8.96 -12.10
CA GLY A 455 -4.28 -9.03 -10.73
C GLY A 455 -4.23 -10.42 -10.11
N SER A 456 -4.38 -11.49 -10.91
CA SER A 456 -4.14 -12.86 -10.43
C SER A 456 -2.65 -13.10 -10.29
N MET A 457 -2.13 -12.93 -9.09
CA MET A 457 -0.72 -13.08 -8.73
C MET A 457 -0.55 -14.27 -7.78
N THR A 458 0.56 -14.99 -7.91
CA THR A 458 0.87 -16.15 -7.06
C THR A 458 0.97 -15.78 -5.58
N HIS A 459 1.70 -14.72 -5.26
CA HIS A 459 1.90 -14.27 -3.88
C HIS A 459 1.05 -13.04 -3.52
N GLY A 460 0.48 -12.35 -4.51
CA GLY A 460 -0.23 -11.09 -4.28
C GLY A 460 0.72 -9.90 -4.03
N VAL A 461 0.17 -8.85 -3.43
CA VAL A 461 0.88 -7.59 -3.13
C VAL A 461 0.37 -7.01 -1.80
N SER A 462 1.23 -6.31 -1.06
CA SER A 462 0.80 -5.60 0.15
C SER A 462 0.18 -4.24 -0.20
N PRO A 463 -0.73 -3.72 0.66
CA PRO A 463 -1.24 -2.35 0.51
C PRO A 463 -0.14 -1.30 0.36
N ALA A 464 0.94 -1.41 1.13
CA ALA A 464 2.08 -0.50 1.06
C ALA A 464 2.76 -0.50 -0.32
N ARG A 465 3.01 -1.68 -0.89
CA ARG A 465 3.62 -1.81 -2.22
C ARG A 465 2.72 -1.30 -3.33
N LEU A 466 1.43 -1.62 -3.26
CA LEU A 466 0.48 -1.14 -4.26
C LEU A 466 0.29 0.38 -4.16
N CYS A 467 0.23 0.95 -2.95
CA CYS A 467 0.18 2.39 -2.71
C CYS A 467 1.40 3.10 -3.30
N SER A 468 2.62 2.57 -3.08
CA SER A 468 3.87 3.10 -3.62
C SER A 468 3.89 3.13 -5.16
N ALA A 469 3.28 2.15 -5.81
CA ALA A 469 3.13 2.15 -7.26
C ALA A 469 2.25 3.32 -7.76
N TYR A 470 1.23 3.71 -6.99
CA TYR A 470 0.42 4.89 -7.29
C TYR A 470 1.12 6.21 -6.93
N CYS A 471 1.96 6.24 -5.89
CA CYS A 471 2.87 7.36 -5.66
C CYS A 471 3.75 7.60 -6.88
N THR A 472 4.29 6.53 -7.48
CA THR A 472 5.12 6.58 -8.70
C THR A 472 4.39 7.27 -9.86
N LEU A 473 3.09 6.98 -10.06
CA LEU A 473 2.28 7.68 -11.06
C LEU A 473 2.08 9.16 -10.70
N ALA A 474 1.77 9.46 -9.44
CA ALA A 474 1.47 10.80 -8.96
C ALA A 474 2.68 11.75 -9.04
N ASN A 475 3.90 11.25 -8.89
CA ASN A 475 5.14 12.02 -8.86
C ASN A 475 5.91 12.04 -10.19
N GLY A 476 5.24 11.75 -11.31
CA GLY A 476 5.84 11.81 -12.65
C GLY A 476 6.73 10.62 -12.99
N GLY A 477 6.38 9.43 -12.50
CA GLY A 477 7.02 8.18 -12.89
C GLY A 477 8.26 7.78 -12.06
N ARG A 478 8.65 8.59 -11.08
CA ARG A 478 9.77 8.28 -10.18
C ARG A 478 9.34 7.32 -9.08
N ARG A 479 10.06 6.22 -8.95
CA ARG A 479 9.79 5.19 -7.96
C ARG A 479 10.10 5.67 -6.54
N VAL A 480 9.25 5.29 -5.59
CA VAL A 480 9.48 5.51 -4.16
C VAL A 480 9.32 4.17 -3.41
N GLU A 481 10.02 4.03 -2.29
CA GLU A 481 9.86 2.90 -1.38
C GLU A 481 9.12 3.34 -0.12
N PRO A 482 8.12 2.57 0.33
CA PRO A 482 7.43 2.87 1.58
C PRO A 482 8.38 2.73 2.77
N HIS A 483 8.47 3.75 3.61
CA HIS A 483 9.26 3.73 4.84
C HIS A 483 8.64 4.66 5.89
N ALA A 484 8.74 4.26 7.16
CA ALA A 484 8.31 5.11 8.28
C ALA A 484 9.42 6.04 8.75
N ILE A 485 10.66 5.57 8.70
CA ILE A 485 11.82 6.26 9.27
C ILE A 485 12.54 7.10 8.22
N ARG A 486 12.55 8.41 8.43
CA ARG A 486 13.33 9.36 7.64
C ARG A 486 14.79 9.38 8.06
N ARG A 487 15.06 9.41 9.38
CA ARG A 487 16.41 9.51 9.94
C ARG A 487 16.45 9.01 11.38
N ILE A 488 17.56 8.37 11.76
CA ILE A 488 17.86 8.00 13.14
C ILE A 488 19.14 8.73 13.56
N THR A 489 19.12 9.36 14.74
CA THR A 489 20.32 9.90 15.38
C THR A 489 20.48 9.33 16.79
N ASP A 490 21.72 9.31 17.27
CA ASP A 490 21.99 9.02 18.70
C ASP A 490 21.69 10.25 19.57
N ALA A 491 21.77 10.09 20.90
CA ALA A 491 21.58 11.16 21.88
C ALA A 491 22.55 12.35 21.71
N ARG A 492 23.63 12.22 20.93
CA ARG A 492 24.59 13.28 20.61
C ARG A 492 24.29 13.97 19.27
N GLY A 493 23.22 13.57 18.58
CA GLY A 493 22.87 14.10 17.27
C GLY A 493 23.68 13.53 16.11
N ARG A 494 24.50 12.48 16.32
CA ARG A 494 25.20 11.80 15.23
C ARG A 494 24.18 10.97 14.43
N ILE A 495 24.18 11.13 13.11
CA ILE A 495 23.31 10.38 12.21
C ILE A 495 23.79 8.94 12.15
N LEU A 496 22.90 8.00 12.51
CA LEU A 496 23.11 6.55 12.39
C LEU A 496 22.48 6.02 11.10
N TYR A 497 21.39 6.63 10.65
CA TYR A 497 20.68 6.26 9.42
C TYR A 497 19.99 7.47 8.82
N GLU A 498 19.94 7.51 7.50
CA GLU A 498 19.10 8.42 6.70
C GLU A 498 18.51 7.66 5.54
N ALA A 499 17.19 7.80 5.32
CA ALA A 499 16.48 7.07 4.28
C ALA A 499 17.05 7.38 2.89
N PRO A 500 17.39 6.38 2.07
CA PRO A 500 17.96 6.59 0.76
C PRO A 500 16.92 7.20 -0.18
N LYS A 501 17.34 8.21 -0.96
CA LYS A 501 16.52 8.71 -2.07
C LYS A 501 16.73 7.79 -3.27
N LEU A 502 15.67 7.11 -3.70
CA LEU A 502 15.72 6.34 -4.92
C LEU A 502 15.79 7.29 -6.13
N ASN A 503 16.67 6.96 -7.06
CA ASN A 503 16.80 7.66 -8.34
C ASN A 503 16.43 6.71 -9.49
N GLU A 504 15.31 6.02 -9.34
CA GLU A 504 14.79 5.06 -10.31
C GLU A 504 13.52 5.60 -10.94
N THR A 505 13.43 5.51 -12.27
CA THR A 505 12.24 5.88 -13.03
C THR A 505 11.56 4.60 -13.52
N ALA A 506 10.30 4.42 -13.18
CA ALA A 506 9.50 3.28 -13.64
C ALA A 506 8.93 3.52 -15.05
N VAL A 507 8.42 4.73 -15.29
CA VAL A 507 7.87 5.18 -16.57
C VAL A 507 8.20 6.65 -16.78
N SER A 508 8.10 7.13 -18.03
CA SER A 508 8.27 8.55 -18.37
C SER A 508 7.24 9.44 -17.66
N PRO A 509 7.52 10.73 -17.46
CA PRO A 509 6.53 11.68 -16.91
C PRO A 509 5.27 11.75 -17.75
N GLU A 510 5.38 11.63 -19.08
CA GLU A 510 4.26 11.61 -20.02
C GLU A 510 3.35 10.41 -19.75
N THR A 511 3.91 9.20 -19.69
CA THR A 511 3.15 7.99 -19.39
C THR A 511 2.49 8.06 -18.01
N ALA A 512 3.22 8.50 -16.99
CA ALA A 512 2.68 8.67 -15.65
C ALA A 512 1.48 9.63 -15.63
N PHE A 513 1.58 10.78 -16.34
CA PHE A 513 0.51 11.76 -16.40
C PHE A 513 -0.69 11.25 -17.21
N LEU A 514 -0.49 10.61 -18.36
CA LEU A 514 -1.58 10.06 -19.17
C LEU A 514 -2.40 9.02 -18.39
N ILE A 515 -1.74 8.14 -17.64
CA ILE A 515 -2.41 7.16 -16.77
C ILE A 515 -3.15 7.88 -15.63
N THR A 516 -2.49 8.85 -14.98
CA THR A 516 -3.09 9.66 -13.91
C THR A 516 -4.37 10.35 -14.40
N ASP A 517 -4.36 10.95 -15.60
CA ASP A 517 -5.52 11.63 -16.17
C ASP A 517 -6.65 10.65 -16.50
N MET A 518 -6.34 9.45 -17.02
CA MET A 518 -7.35 8.39 -17.17
C MET A 518 -7.93 7.93 -15.83
N LEU A 519 -7.12 7.86 -14.77
CA LEU A 519 -7.58 7.51 -13.43
C LEU A 519 -8.38 8.62 -12.76
N LYS A 520 -8.17 9.88 -13.12
CA LYS A 520 -9.04 11.00 -12.74
C LYS A 520 -10.44 10.81 -13.35
N THR A 521 -10.53 10.34 -14.61
CA THR A 521 -11.81 9.98 -15.23
C THR A 521 -12.51 8.85 -14.45
N ALA A 522 -11.75 7.82 -14.01
CA ALA A 522 -12.29 6.74 -13.18
C ALA A 522 -12.86 7.24 -11.85
N ALA A 523 -12.20 8.22 -11.22
CA ALA A 523 -12.65 8.83 -9.97
C ALA A 523 -13.80 9.82 -10.14
N ALA A 524 -13.91 10.49 -11.29
CA ALA A 524 -14.97 11.46 -11.57
C ALA A 524 -16.30 10.78 -11.96
N ASP A 525 -16.26 9.80 -12.87
CA ASP A 525 -17.48 9.18 -13.45
C ASP A 525 -17.32 7.68 -13.78
N GLY A 526 -16.28 7.04 -13.28
CA GLY A 526 -16.01 5.61 -13.53
C GLY A 526 -16.19 4.72 -12.30
N SER A 527 -15.45 3.61 -12.31
CA SER A 527 -15.49 2.58 -11.26
C SER A 527 -15.07 3.06 -9.87
N ALA A 528 -14.42 4.22 -9.76
CA ALA A 528 -13.97 4.81 -8.50
C ALA A 528 -14.72 6.10 -8.13
N LYS A 529 -15.92 6.30 -8.65
CA LYS A 529 -16.73 7.53 -8.49
C LYS A 529 -16.96 7.96 -7.03
N ALA A 530 -17.00 7.03 -6.08
CA ALA A 530 -17.12 7.35 -4.66
C ALA A 530 -15.98 8.24 -4.13
N LEU A 531 -14.81 8.24 -4.79
CA LEU A 531 -13.68 9.11 -4.46
C LEU A 531 -13.95 10.60 -4.68
N SER A 532 -14.92 10.96 -5.54
CA SER A 532 -15.33 12.35 -5.77
C SER A 532 -15.79 13.04 -4.48
N GLY A 533 -16.27 12.27 -3.49
CA GLY A 533 -16.61 12.75 -2.14
C GLY A 533 -15.45 13.41 -1.37
N ALA A 534 -14.20 13.23 -1.79
CA ALA A 534 -13.05 13.91 -1.20
C ALA A 534 -13.06 15.43 -1.47
N GLY A 535 -13.68 15.90 -2.54
CA GLY A 535 -13.81 17.31 -2.91
C GLY A 535 -12.50 18.00 -3.29
N ILE A 536 -11.49 17.21 -3.73
CA ILE A 536 -10.17 17.66 -4.20
C ILE A 536 -9.78 16.88 -5.45
N PRO A 537 -8.83 17.38 -6.28
CA PRO A 537 -8.32 16.63 -7.42
C PRO A 537 -7.73 15.29 -6.99
N ILE A 538 -8.25 14.21 -7.56
CA ILE A 538 -7.91 12.84 -7.17
C ILE A 538 -7.90 11.91 -8.38
N MET A 539 -6.95 10.99 -8.41
CA MET A 539 -6.95 9.81 -9.26
C MET A 539 -7.23 8.57 -8.43
N GLY A 540 -7.81 7.53 -9.01
CA GLY A 540 -8.02 6.30 -8.25
C GLY A 540 -8.48 5.11 -9.07
N LYS A 541 -8.28 3.93 -8.48
CA LYS A 541 -8.68 2.65 -9.05
C LYS A 541 -9.17 1.69 -7.98
N THR A 542 -10.25 1.01 -8.30
CA THR A 542 -10.82 -0.05 -7.46
C THR A 542 -10.32 -1.43 -7.89
N GLY A 543 -10.24 -2.35 -6.94
CA GLY A 543 -9.96 -3.75 -7.15
C GLY A 543 -10.99 -4.61 -6.44
N THR A 544 -11.39 -5.71 -7.04
CA THR A 544 -12.28 -6.70 -6.44
C THR A 544 -11.82 -8.08 -6.90
N VAL A 545 -11.71 -8.99 -5.96
CA VAL A 545 -11.39 -10.40 -6.20
C VAL A 545 -12.55 -11.23 -5.67
N GLY A 546 -13.24 -11.94 -6.55
CA GLY A 546 -14.36 -12.81 -6.17
C GLY A 546 -13.90 -14.08 -5.46
N GLU A 547 -14.81 -14.70 -4.70
CA GLU A 547 -14.63 -16.01 -4.09
C GLU A 547 -15.33 -17.10 -4.94
N ALA A 548 -14.75 -18.30 -4.96
CA ALA A 548 -15.25 -19.40 -5.80
C ALA A 548 -16.69 -19.86 -5.44
N GLY A 549 -17.12 -19.61 -4.20
CA GLY A 549 -18.47 -19.90 -3.70
C GLY A 549 -19.50 -18.78 -3.91
N GLY A 550 -19.09 -17.65 -4.48
CA GLY A 550 -19.87 -16.41 -4.55
C GLY A 550 -19.39 -15.38 -3.52
N GLY A 551 -19.72 -14.11 -3.76
CA GLY A 551 -19.23 -13.00 -2.95
C GLY A 551 -17.82 -12.57 -3.31
N ASN A 552 -17.25 -11.66 -2.50
CA ASN A 552 -15.95 -11.07 -2.70
C ASN A 552 -14.98 -11.44 -1.58
N ARG A 553 -13.79 -11.89 -1.96
CA ARG A 553 -12.71 -12.26 -1.05
C ARG A 553 -11.87 -11.07 -0.62
N ASP A 554 -11.44 -10.25 -1.58
CA ASP A 554 -10.61 -9.07 -1.36
C ASP A 554 -11.20 -7.88 -2.10
N ILE A 555 -11.37 -6.75 -1.42
CA ILE A 555 -11.80 -5.50 -2.02
C ILE A 555 -10.78 -4.38 -1.73
N TRP A 556 -10.47 -3.60 -2.77
CA TRP A 556 -9.41 -2.64 -2.76
C TRP A 556 -9.84 -1.29 -3.32
N THR A 557 -9.31 -0.22 -2.77
CA THR A 557 -9.22 1.07 -3.45
C THR A 557 -7.84 1.65 -3.23
N VAL A 558 -7.23 2.09 -4.31
CA VAL A 558 -6.00 2.88 -4.27
C VAL A 558 -6.27 4.20 -4.97
N CYS A 559 -5.95 5.28 -4.31
CA CYS A 559 -6.12 6.63 -4.84
C CYS A 559 -4.93 7.52 -4.50
N SER A 560 -4.80 8.61 -5.21
CA SER A 560 -3.79 9.61 -4.90
C SER A 560 -4.27 11.01 -5.26
N THR A 561 -3.89 11.97 -4.43
CA THR A 561 -3.72 13.39 -4.81
C THR A 561 -2.28 13.59 -5.29
N PRO A 562 -1.88 14.78 -5.77
CA PRO A 562 -0.46 15.04 -6.07
C PRO A 562 0.50 14.86 -4.89
N GLU A 563 0.02 14.92 -3.63
CA GLU A 563 0.84 14.95 -2.43
C GLU A 563 0.71 13.71 -1.53
N LEU A 564 -0.42 13.01 -1.61
CA LEU A 564 -0.74 11.90 -0.72
C LEU A 564 -1.45 10.78 -1.48
N ALA A 565 -0.85 9.59 -1.48
CA ALA A 565 -1.49 8.37 -1.96
C ALA A 565 -2.05 7.57 -0.78
N VAL A 566 -3.19 6.91 -0.99
CA VAL A 566 -3.88 6.09 0.01
C VAL A 566 -4.27 4.76 -0.61
N ALA A 567 -3.97 3.68 0.08
CA ALA A 567 -4.48 2.35 -0.24
C ALA A 567 -5.30 1.80 0.94
N VAL A 568 -6.48 1.27 0.62
CA VAL A 568 -7.35 0.57 1.56
C VAL A 568 -7.65 -0.81 1.00
N TRP A 569 -7.51 -1.80 1.87
CA TRP A 569 -7.94 -3.18 1.65
C TRP A 569 -8.96 -3.59 2.70
N MET A 570 -9.94 -4.41 2.30
CA MET A 570 -10.85 -5.09 3.21
C MET A 570 -11.06 -6.54 2.74
N GLY A 571 -11.23 -7.44 3.72
CA GLY A 571 -11.44 -8.87 3.50
C GLY A 571 -11.34 -9.68 4.79
N PHE A 572 -11.53 -10.97 4.70
CA PHE A 572 -11.29 -11.88 5.81
C PHE A 572 -9.83 -12.36 5.80
N ASP A 573 -9.27 -12.64 6.97
CA ASP A 573 -7.91 -13.17 7.09
C ASP A 573 -7.80 -14.57 6.44
N GLU A 574 -8.81 -15.40 6.66
CA GLU A 574 -8.96 -16.73 6.09
C GLU A 574 -10.28 -16.79 5.30
N PRO A 575 -10.27 -16.37 4.02
CA PRO A 575 -11.47 -16.35 3.20
C PRO A 575 -11.85 -17.76 2.73
N ASP A 576 -13.13 -18.05 2.79
CA ASP A 576 -13.79 -19.24 2.25
C ASP A 576 -15.23 -18.91 1.84
N SER A 577 -16.06 -19.93 1.56
CA SER A 577 -17.46 -19.72 1.17
C SER A 577 -18.34 -19.12 2.27
N GLU A 578 -17.96 -19.24 3.55
CA GLU A 578 -18.68 -18.68 4.70
C GLU A 578 -18.09 -17.32 5.11
N HIS A 579 -16.80 -17.11 4.83
CA HIS A 579 -16.05 -15.89 5.10
C HIS A 579 -15.75 -15.15 3.79
N SER A 580 -16.79 -14.70 3.12
CA SER A 580 -16.73 -13.84 1.93
C SER A 580 -17.67 -12.63 2.10
N MET A 581 -17.30 -11.51 1.51
CA MET A 581 -18.13 -10.32 1.53
C MET A 581 -19.24 -10.43 0.46
N PRO A 582 -20.43 -9.83 0.68
CA PRO A 582 -21.50 -9.88 -0.32
C PRO A 582 -21.06 -9.25 -1.66
N ASP A 583 -21.68 -9.66 -2.78
CA ASP A 583 -21.36 -9.18 -4.12
C ASP A 583 -21.42 -7.66 -4.29
N PHE A 584 -22.32 -6.97 -3.55
CA PHE A 584 -22.42 -5.52 -3.59
C PHE A 584 -21.26 -4.81 -2.86
N ALA A 585 -20.55 -5.50 -1.97
CA ALA A 585 -19.39 -4.97 -1.25
C ALA A 585 -18.13 -5.08 -2.13
N GLY A 586 -18.05 -4.30 -3.18
CA GLY A 586 -16.87 -4.22 -4.06
C GLY A 586 -15.91 -3.11 -3.69
N GLY A 587 -14.81 -3.00 -4.41
CA GLY A 587 -13.83 -1.92 -4.24
C GLY A 587 -14.42 -0.52 -4.39
N SER A 588 -15.49 -0.36 -5.16
CA SER A 588 -16.20 0.92 -5.36
C SER A 588 -17.10 1.35 -4.18
N SER A 589 -17.26 0.51 -3.16
CA SER A 589 -18.11 0.75 -1.99
C SER A 589 -17.27 1.19 -0.77
N TYR A 590 -17.21 0.37 0.27
CA TYR A 590 -16.58 0.68 1.54
C TYR A 590 -15.13 1.22 1.46
N PRO A 591 -14.17 0.58 0.73
CA PRO A 591 -12.81 1.10 0.71
C PRO A 591 -12.70 2.43 -0.04
N ALA A 592 -13.52 2.67 -1.09
CA ALA A 592 -13.52 3.95 -1.79
C ALA A 592 -14.11 5.08 -0.94
N GLN A 593 -15.20 4.80 -0.19
CA GLN A 593 -15.80 5.74 0.74
C GLN A 593 -14.84 6.08 1.88
N LEU A 594 -14.11 5.10 2.41
CA LEU A 594 -13.14 5.30 3.48
C LEU A 594 -11.94 6.15 2.98
N CYS A 595 -11.43 5.90 1.77
CA CYS A 595 -10.43 6.75 1.13
C CYS A 595 -10.92 8.20 0.97
N ALA A 596 -12.14 8.39 0.45
CA ALA A 596 -12.73 9.72 0.27
C ALA A 596 -12.90 10.45 1.61
N ALA A 597 -13.40 9.76 2.64
CA ALA A 597 -13.58 10.32 3.98
C ALA A 597 -12.26 10.73 4.64
N LEU A 598 -11.19 9.91 4.48
CA LEU A 598 -9.86 10.25 4.97
C LEU A 598 -9.33 11.52 4.30
N LEU A 599 -9.38 11.58 2.96
CA LEU A 599 -8.88 12.71 2.20
C LEU A 599 -9.70 13.98 2.44
N ALA A 600 -11.01 13.87 2.64
CA ALA A 600 -11.85 15.00 3.04
C ALA A 600 -11.43 15.55 4.42
N LYS A 601 -11.10 14.68 5.38
CA LYS A 601 -10.59 15.08 6.70
C LYS A 601 -9.14 15.63 6.64
N ALA A 602 -8.33 15.15 5.70
CA ALA A 602 -6.96 15.60 5.49
C ALA A 602 -6.86 16.87 4.63
N ARG A 603 -7.96 17.38 4.08
CA ARG A 603 -8.03 18.45 3.08
C ARG A 603 -7.22 19.69 3.46
N ASP A 604 -7.33 20.13 4.71
CA ASP A 604 -6.63 21.34 5.20
C ASP A 604 -5.11 21.15 5.31
N SER A 605 -4.64 19.89 5.26
CA SER A 605 -3.23 19.51 5.27
C SER A 605 -2.65 19.31 3.87
N LEU A 606 -3.47 19.45 2.80
CA LEU A 606 -3.10 19.27 1.40
C LEU A 606 -3.23 20.59 0.65
N SER A 607 -2.43 20.78 -0.40
CA SER A 607 -2.43 22.04 -1.18
C SER A 607 -3.72 22.23 -2.02
N GLY A 608 -4.45 21.17 -2.29
CA GLY A 608 -5.59 21.18 -3.20
C GLY A 608 -5.25 21.40 -4.68
N LYS A 609 -3.98 21.40 -5.04
CA LYS A 609 -3.52 21.52 -6.43
C LYS A 609 -3.88 20.30 -7.25
N ASP A 610 -4.03 20.49 -8.55
CA ASP A 610 -4.19 19.38 -9.50
C ASP A 610 -2.83 18.82 -9.96
N PHE A 611 -2.87 17.65 -10.58
CA PHE A 611 -1.68 17.06 -11.19
C PHE A 611 -1.16 17.93 -12.33
N THR A 612 0.14 18.15 -12.37
CA THR A 612 0.77 19.04 -13.35
C THR A 612 1.16 18.26 -14.59
N PRO A 613 0.64 18.61 -15.78
CA PRO A 613 1.04 17.96 -17.01
C PRO A 613 2.51 18.30 -17.37
N PRO A 614 3.28 17.35 -17.90
CA PRO A 614 4.56 17.63 -18.53
C PRO A 614 4.40 18.64 -19.67
N ALA A 615 5.41 19.50 -19.88
CA ALA A 615 5.40 20.50 -20.94
C ALA A 615 5.40 19.90 -22.37
N THR A 616 5.75 18.63 -22.49
CA THR A 616 5.76 17.84 -23.73
C THR A 616 4.38 17.33 -24.14
N LEU A 617 3.36 17.53 -23.31
CA LEU A 617 1.98 17.15 -23.61
C LEU A 617 1.12 18.37 -23.92
N SER A 618 0.34 18.27 -25.00
CA SER A 618 -0.66 19.26 -25.39
C SER A 618 -2.06 18.73 -25.21
N LYS A 619 -2.96 19.56 -24.65
CA LYS A 619 -4.38 19.21 -24.51
C LYS A 619 -5.15 19.71 -25.71
N LEU A 620 -5.69 18.79 -26.49
CA LEU A 620 -6.37 19.08 -27.75
C LEU A 620 -7.87 18.80 -27.66
N ARG A 621 -8.63 19.52 -28.48
CA ARG A 621 -10.07 19.30 -28.69
C ARG A 621 -10.22 18.26 -29.81
N ILE A 622 -10.76 17.10 -29.53
CA ILE A 622 -10.99 16.03 -30.50
C ILE A 622 -12.51 15.83 -30.70
N ASP A 623 -12.86 15.35 -31.86
CA ASP A 623 -14.25 15.02 -32.23
C ASP A 623 -14.60 13.64 -31.63
N ARG A 624 -15.47 13.63 -30.61
CA ARG A 624 -15.94 12.42 -29.97
C ARG A 624 -16.79 11.54 -30.90
N ALA A 625 -17.55 12.13 -31.81
CA ALA A 625 -18.36 11.37 -32.75
C ALA A 625 -17.49 10.62 -33.77
N ALA A 626 -16.44 11.26 -34.30
CA ALA A 626 -15.45 10.60 -35.15
C ALA A 626 -14.72 9.48 -34.41
N LEU A 627 -14.38 9.74 -33.15
CA LEU A 627 -13.70 8.74 -32.29
C LEU A 627 -14.58 7.51 -32.04
N THR A 628 -15.85 7.69 -31.69
CA THR A 628 -16.74 6.58 -31.27
C THR A 628 -17.46 5.88 -32.43
N GLN A 629 -17.76 6.58 -33.51
CA GLN A 629 -18.52 6.01 -34.64
C GLN A 629 -17.63 5.57 -35.80
N GLU A 630 -16.54 6.30 -36.06
CA GLU A 630 -15.64 6.02 -37.18
C GLU A 630 -14.29 5.42 -36.72
N HIS A 631 -14.07 5.33 -35.39
CA HIS A 631 -12.80 4.90 -34.79
C HIS A 631 -11.58 5.70 -35.27
N ARG A 632 -11.80 7.01 -35.57
CA ARG A 632 -10.78 7.94 -36.05
C ARG A 632 -10.52 9.04 -35.03
N VAL A 633 -9.25 9.34 -34.80
CA VAL A 633 -8.83 10.45 -33.93
C VAL A 633 -8.68 11.70 -34.79
N LEU A 634 -9.69 12.56 -34.75
CA LEU A 634 -9.73 13.82 -35.50
C LEU A 634 -9.84 15.00 -34.54
N LEU A 635 -9.24 16.15 -34.92
CA LEU A 635 -9.47 17.41 -34.21
C LEU A 635 -10.92 17.86 -34.38
N ALA A 636 -11.51 18.37 -33.32
CA ALA A 636 -12.82 19.00 -33.40
C ALA A 636 -12.75 20.28 -34.27
N ALA A 637 -13.64 20.39 -35.22
CA ALA A 637 -13.80 21.59 -36.04
C ALA A 637 -14.42 22.75 -35.23
N ALA A 638 -14.39 23.95 -35.76
CA ALA A 638 -15.02 25.12 -35.14
C ALA A 638 -16.55 24.98 -35.00
N ASN A 639 -17.19 24.22 -35.90
CA ASN A 639 -18.61 23.92 -35.91
C ASN A 639 -18.99 22.63 -35.17
N THR A 640 -18.03 21.91 -34.58
CA THR A 640 -18.33 20.73 -33.74
C THR A 640 -19.10 21.17 -32.50
N PRO A 641 -20.31 20.64 -32.25
CA PRO A 641 -21.07 20.99 -31.03
C PRO A 641 -20.30 20.60 -29.77
N GLU A 642 -20.36 21.42 -28.71
CA GLU A 642 -19.58 21.22 -27.47
C GLU A 642 -19.83 19.89 -26.80
N GLU A 643 -21.03 19.32 -26.88
CA GLU A 643 -21.35 17.98 -26.38
C GLU A 643 -20.60 16.84 -27.10
N TYR A 644 -20.09 17.11 -28.31
CA TYR A 644 -19.25 16.17 -29.08
C TYR A 644 -17.77 16.51 -29.03
N VAL A 645 -17.38 17.53 -28.28
CA VAL A 645 -15.97 17.85 -28.08
C VAL A 645 -15.43 17.09 -26.85
N GLN A 646 -14.37 16.32 -27.05
CA GLN A 646 -13.62 15.70 -25.99
C GLN A 646 -12.24 16.36 -25.87
N LEU A 647 -11.85 16.73 -24.66
CA LEU A 647 -10.47 17.20 -24.38
C LEU A 647 -9.58 16.01 -24.09
N GLU A 648 -8.47 15.89 -24.82
CA GLU A 648 -7.54 14.78 -24.65
C GLU A 648 -6.08 15.22 -24.75
N TRP A 649 -5.18 14.51 -24.07
CA TRP A 649 -3.77 14.82 -24.01
C TRP A 649 -2.96 14.01 -25.02
N PHE A 650 -2.05 14.68 -25.74
CA PHE A 650 -1.19 14.08 -26.74
C PHE A 650 0.25 14.54 -26.56
N PRO A 651 1.26 13.64 -26.73
CA PRO A 651 2.63 14.03 -27.03
C PRO A 651 2.65 14.82 -28.36
N GLU A 652 3.54 15.82 -28.50
CA GLU A 652 3.60 16.66 -29.70
C GLU A 652 3.80 15.86 -30.99
N ASP A 653 4.61 14.79 -30.94
CA ASP A 653 4.90 13.91 -32.08
C ASP A 653 3.75 12.97 -32.48
N LYS A 654 2.72 12.86 -31.63
CA LYS A 654 1.56 11.97 -31.83
C LYS A 654 0.24 12.72 -31.88
N ALA A 655 0.28 14.05 -31.91
CA ALA A 655 -0.92 14.89 -32.00
C ALA A 655 -1.62 14.68 -33.35
N PRO A 656 -2.97 14.52 -33.39
CA PRO A 656 -3.71 14.47 -34.66
C PRO A 656 -3.59 15.80 -35.41
N ALA A 657 -3.42 15.71 -36.73
CA ALA A 657 -3.35 16.89 -37.61
C ALA A 657 -4.63 17.12 -38.41
N GLU A 658 -5.43 16.07 -38.63
CA GLU A 658 -6.64 16.13 -39.41
C GLU A 658 -7.79 16.69 -38.58
N VAL A 659 -8.59 17.58 -39.20
CA VAL A 659 -9.78 18.16 -38.59
C VAL A 659 -11.01 17.39 -39.05
N SER A 660 -11.98 17.18 -38.18
CA SER A 660 -13.22 16.51 -38.49
C SER A 660 -14.06 17.33 -39.45
N THR A 661 -14.61 16.70 -40.47
CA THR A 661 -15.59 17.25 -41.40
C THR A 661 -16.99 16.69 -41.14
N LEU A 662 -17.18 15.90 -40.09
CA LEU A 662 -18.48 15.29 -39.78
C LEU A 662 -19.61 16.31 -39.57
N TRP A 663 -19.26 17.52 -39.14
CA TRP A 663 -20.20 18.58 -38.79
C TRP A 663 -20.39 19.61 -39.90
N ASP A 664 -19.78 19.39 -41.07
CA ASP A 664 -20.03 20.21 -42.25
C ASP A 664 -21.40 19.87 -42.84
N ALA A 665 -21.94 20.81 -43.66
CA ALA A 665 -23.16 20.53 -44.38
C ALA A 665 -22.98 19.30 -45.29
N PRO A 666 -23.89 18.32 -45.26
CA PRO A 666 -23.73 17.12 -46.05
C PRO A 666 -23.60 17.43 -47.55
N GLU A 667 -22.71 16.73 -48.22
CA GLU A 667 -22.56 16.89 -49.69
C GLU A 667 -23.82 16.46 -50.41
N ALA A 668 -24.11 17.16 -51.51
CA ALA A 668 -25.21 16.79 -52.39
C ALA A 668 -24.99 15.44 -53.06
N VAL A 669 -26.06 14.71 -53.29
CA VAL A 669 -26.04 13.51 -54.12
C VAL A 669 -25.94 13.91 -55.57
N ASP A 670 -24.88 13.53 -56.27
CA ASP A 670 -24.58 13.90 -57.64
C ASP A 670 -24.82 12.77 -58.67
N ASP A 671 -25.03 11.56 -58.18
CA ASP A 671 -25.16 10.32 -58.96
C ASP A 671 -26.54 9.64 -58.83
N LEU A 672 -27.58 10.42 -58.48
CA LEU A 672 -28.94 9.90 -58.42
C LEU A 672 -29.40 9.35 -59.76
N VAL A 673 -29.81 8.11 -59.80
CA VAL A 673 -30.34 7.45 -60.98
C VAL A 673 -31.71 6.79 -60.69
N LEU A 674 -32.62 6.80 -61.71
CA LEU A 674 -33.82 6.02 -61.70
C LEU A 674 -33.52 4.65 -62.36
N LEU A 675 -33.74 3.56 -61.62
CA LEU A 675 -33.49 2.19 -62.07
C LEU A 675 -34.62 1.54 -62.80
N SER A 676 -35.85 2.06 -62.62
CA SER A 676 -37.08 1.53 -63.21
C SER A 676 -37.44 2.21 -64.52
N ASP A 677 -37.98 1.45 -65.49
CA ASP A 677 -38.53 1.99 -66.74
C ASP A 677 -39.96 2.57 -66.56
N ASN A 678 -40.45 3.29 -67.58
CA ASN A 678 -41.75 3.88 -67.56
C ASN A 678 -42.87 2.88 -67.31
N GLY A 679 -43.68 3.13 -66.31
CA GLY A 679 -44.79 2.29 -65.88
C GLY A 679 -44.48 1.20 -64.86
N GLU A 680 -43.24 1.09 -64.47
CA GLU A 680 -42.81 0.23 -63.31
C GLU A 680 -42.79 1.03 -62.01
N ILE A 681 -42.76 0.34 -60.90
CA ILE A 681 -42.59 0.98 -59.55
C ILE A 681 -41.28 1.75 -59.56
N PRO A 682 -41.27 3.06 -59.25
CA PRO A 682 -40.05 3.86 -59.19
C PRO A 682 -39.03 3.29 -58.22
N ALA A 683 -37.81 3.01 -58.68
CA ALA A 683 -36.68 2.61 -57.85
C ALA A 683 -35.51 3.55 -58.10
N LEU A 684 -34.92 4.07 -57.06
CA LEU A 684 -33.82 5.03 -57.06
C LEU A 684 -32.52 4.37 -56.56
N ALA A 685 -31.39 4.78 -57.10
CA ALA A 685 -30.10 4.44 -56.60
C ALA A 685 -29.20 5.66 -56.54
N PHE A 686 -28.40 5.75 -55.48
CA PHE A 686 -27.38 6.79 -55.31
C PHE A 686 -26.30 6.32 -54.32
N THR A 687 -25.14 6.96 -54.34
CA THR A 687 -24.07 6.68 -53.41
C THR A 687 -24.21 7.48 -52.13
N CYS A 688 -24.11 6.82 -51.00
CA CYS A 688 -24.01 7.47 -49.68
C CYS A 688 -22.71 8.26 -49.61
N LYS A 689 -22.74 9.57 -49.53
CA LYS A 689 -21.56 10.45 -49.46
C LYS A 689 -21.03 10.63 -48.04
N ASN A 690 -21.90 10.53 -47.03
CA ASN A 690 -21.57 10.74 -45.63
C ASN A 690 -22.46 9.86 -44.74
N SER A 691 -21.85 9.02 -43.92
CA SER A 691 -22.55 8.14 -42.96
C SER A 691 -23.27 8.89 -41.83
N ALA A 692 -22.89 10.15 -41.58
CA ALA A 692 -23.57 11.04 -40.62
C ALA A 692 -24.82 11.74 -41.22
N ALA A 693 -25.12 11.55 -42.50
CA ALA A 693 -26.28 12.14 -43.16
C ALA A 693 -27.47 11.18 -43.20
N ASP A 694 -28.66 11.75 -43.07
CA ASP A 694 -29.91 11.17 -43.55
C ASP A 694 -30.19 11.71 -44.95
N TYR A 695 -30.67 10.85 -45.85
CA TYR A 695 -31.04 11.17 -47.19
C TYR A 695 -32.56 11.17 -47.31
N LEU A 696 -33.14 12.36 -47.36
CA LEU A 696 -34.58 12.52 -47.53
C LEU A 696 -34.93 12.34 -49.00
N VAL A 697 -35.75 11.35 -49.30
CA VAL A 697 -36.31 11.17 -50.65
C VAL A 697 -37.50 12.10 -50.78
N LEU A 698 -37.33 13.09 -51.62
CA LEU A 698 -38.42 14.04 -51.99
C LEU A 698 -39.11 13.55 -53.21
N ARG A 699 -40.47 13.49 -53.18
CA ARG A 699 -41.33 13.17 -54.27
C ARG A 699 -42.16 14.39 -54.58
N ARG A 700 -42.10 14.87 -55.80
CA ARG A 700 -42.88 16.03 -56.28
C ARG A 700 -43.88 15.60 -57.32
N SER A 701 -45.13 16.17 -57.28
CA SER A 701 -46.18 16.04 -58.27
C SER A 701 -46.83 17.38 -58.40
N GLY A 702 -46.58 18.11 -59.53
CA GLY A 702 -46.95 19.50 -59.67
C GLY A 702 -46.28 20.39 -58.64
N ASP A 703 -47.07 21.17 -57.88
CA ASP A 703 -46.55 22.07 -56.81
C ASP A 703 -46.38 21.37 -55.46
N ASP A 704 -46.84 20.13 -55.30
CA ASP A 704 -46.79 19.38 -54.06
C ASP A 704 -45.44 18.66 -53.92
N THR A 705 -44.82 18.82 -52.76
CA THR A 705 -43.56 18.13 -52.37
C THR A 705 -43.77 17.44 -51.07
N GLU A 706 -43.45 16.15 -51.02
CA GLU A 706 -43.51 15.34 -49.81
C GLU A 706 -42.19 14.59 -49.59
N VAL A 707 -41.86 14.29 -48.29
CA VAL A 707 -40.75 13.39 -47.91
C VAL A 707 -41.33 11.98 -47.82
N VAL A 708 -41.01 11.12 -48.78
CA VAL A 708 -41.55 9.74 -48.87
C VAL A 708 -40.67 8.71 -48.19
N ALA A 709 -39.39 9.04 -47.92
CA ALA A 709 -38.49 8.17 -47.15
C ALA A 709 -37.34 8.98 -46.51
N VAL A 710 -36.80 8.42 -45.44
CA VAL A 710 -35.54 8.85 -44.84
C VAL A 710 -34.60 7.65 -44.85
N LEU A 711 -33.51 7.75 -45.60
CA LEU A 711 -32.57 6.66 -45.84
C LEU A 711 -31.23 7.03 -45.18
N ASN A 712 -30.48 6.01 -44.80
CA ASN A 712 -29.10 6.16 -44.33
C ASN A 712 -28.26 4.99 -44.84
N GLY A 713 -26.93 5.11 -44.73
CA GLY A 713 -26.00 4.11 -45.18
C GLY A 713 -24.57 4.40 -44.74
N GLU A 714 -23.66 3.51 -45.05
CA GLU A 714 -22.22 3.72 -44.85
C GLU A 714 -21.63 4.49 -46.04
N THR A 715 -20.69 5.38 -45.76
CA THR A 715 -20.02 6.19 -46.78
C THR A 715 -19.42 5.31 -47.88
N GLY A 716 -19.77 5.63 -49.17
CA GLY A 716 -19.34 4.88 -50.33
C GLY A 716 -20.26 3.75 -50.75
N ASN A 717 -21.22 3.34 -49.94
CA ASN A 717 -22.20 2.31 -50.31
C ASN A 717 -23.29 2.87 -51.19
N ILE A 718 -23.79 2.04 -52.11
CA ILE A 718 -24.95 2.38 -52.94
C ILE A 718 -26.22 2.10 -52.15
N ILE A 719 -27.03 3.13 -52.00
CA ILE A 719 -28.39 3.02 -51.44
C ILE A 719 -29.37 2.78 -52.57
N VAL A 720 -30.17 1.74 -52.48
CA VAL A 720 -31.28 1.46 -53.41
C VAL A 720 -32.59 1.54 -52.65
N TRP A 721 -33.51 2.33 -53.14
CA TRP A 721 -34.84 2.50 -52.54
C TRP A 721 -35.92 2.40 -53.59
N THR A 722 -37.03 1.75 -53.26
CA THR A 722 -38.19 1.60 -54.12
C THR A 722 -39.38 2.29 -53.49
N ASP A 723 -40.12 3.15 -54.25
CA ASP A 723 -41.27 3.79 -53.72
C ASP A 723 -42.35 2.76 -53.35
N PRO A 724 -42.78 2.70 -52.09
CA PRO A 724 -43.72 1.65 -51.68
C PRO A 724 -45.15 1.88 -52.12
N GLU A 725 -45.53 3.15 -52.40
CA GLU A 725 -46.92 3.52 -52.70
C GLU A 725 -47.01 4.61 -53.81
N PRO A 726 -46.48 4.36 -55.02
CA PRO A 726 -46.61 5.33 -56.08
C PRO A 726 -47.96 5.19 -56.79
N ASP A 727 -48.60 6.31 -57.22
CA ASP A 727 -49.65 6.26 -58.27
C ASP A 727 -48.95 6.15 -59.62
N LEU A 728 -49.00 4.99 -60.23
CA LEU A 728 -48.37 4.73 -61.53
C LEU A 728 -48.93 5.53 -62.71
N ASN A 729 -50.01 6.29 -62.51
CA ASN A 729 -50.61 7.18 -63.53
C ASN A 729 -50.13 8.65 -63.39
N THR A 730 -49.36 8.93 -62.35
CA THR A 730 -48.88 10.27 -62.03
C THR A 730 -47.40 10.44 -62.42
N ILE A 731 -47.04 11.61 -62.96
CA ILE A 731 -45.63 11.96 -63.20
C ILE A 731 -45.03 12.41 -61.85
N TYR A 732 -43.96 11.71 -61.42
CA TYR A 732 -43.21 12.06 -60.24
C TYR A 732 -41.81 12.54 -60.58
N GLU A 733 -41.38 13.59 -59.87
CA GLU A 733 -40.00 14.05 -59.86
C GLU A 733 -39.42 13.70 -58.53
N TYR A 734 -38.35 12.87 -58.51
CA TYR A 734 -37.64 12.45 -57.30
C TYR A 734 -36.33 13.16 -57.18
N SER A 735 -36.00 13.62 -55.97
CA SER A 735 -34.69 14.17 -55.60
C SER A 735 -34.32 13.75 -54.23
N ILE A 736 -33.05 13.88 -53.90
CA ILE A 736 -32.49 13.54 -52.59
C ILE A 736 -31.98 14.82 -51.90
N LEU A 737 -32.45 15.07 -50.68
CA LEU A 737 -32.00 16.16 -49.84
C LEU A 737 -31.24 15.57 -48.64
N PRO A 738 -29.90 15.65 -48.60
CA PRO A 738 -29.16 15.20 -47.45
C PRO A 738 -29.33 16.19 -46.29
N ARG A 739 -29.56 15.66 -45.06
CA ARG A 739 -29.55 16.44 -43.82
C ARG A 739 -28.61 15.81 -42.82
N HIS A 740 -28.04 16.61 -41.97
CA HIS A 740 -27.15 16.15 -40.89
C HIS A 740 -27.96 15.43 -39.80
N ARG A 741 -27.80 14.10 -39.64
CA ARG A 741 -28.62 13.27 -38.75
C ARG A 741 -28.46 13.66 -37.28
N LEU A 742 -27.22 13.69 -36.77
CA LEU A 742 -26.96 13.97 -35.35
C LEU A 742 -27.42 15.38 -34.93
N LEU A 743 -27.22 16.39 -35.79
CA LEU A 743 -27.72 17.74 -35.52
C LEU A 743 -29.23 17.79 -35.52
N TYR A 744 -29.87 17.07 -36.44
CA TYR A 744 -31.33 16.99 -36.52
C TYR A 744 -31.95 16.33 -35.29
N GLU A 745 -31.35 15.24 -34.81
CA GLU A 745 -31.73 14.55 -33.55
C GLU A 745 -31.65 15.49 -32.36
N ASN A 746 -30.72 16.44 -32.38
CA ASN A 746 -30.52 17.47 -31.34
C ASN A 746 -31.29 18.78 -31.65
N GLY A 747 -32.24 18.76 -32.60
CA GLY A 747 -33.10 19.90 -32.89
C GLY A 747 -32.51 20.98 -33.83
N VAL A 748 -31.35 20.72 -34.43
CA VAL A 748 -30.68 21.62 -35.36
C VAL A 748 -30.80 21.10 -36.81
N LEU A 749 -31.47 21.85 -37.68
CA LEU A 749 -31.60 21.48 -39.08
C LEU A 749 -30.40 22.04 -39.89
N LEU A 750 -29.52 21.13 -40.33
CA LEU A 750 -28.46 21.42 -41.29
C LEU A 750 -28.62 20.50 -42.51
N THR A 751 -28.88 21.07 -43.70
CA THR A 751 -29.05 20.32 -44.94
C THR A 751 -27.94 20.67 -45.93
N GLY A 752 -27.60 19.73 -46.76
CA GLY A 752 -26.83 19.98 -47.99
C GLY A 752 -27.71 20.54 -49.12
N LEU A 753 -27.12 20.59 -50.30
CA LEU A 753 -27.87 20.93 -51.50
C LEU A 753 -28.68 19.71 -51.94
N GLU A 754 -29.88 20.00 -52.44
CA GLU A 754 -30.72 18.99 -53.07
C GLU A 754 -30.07 18.46 -54.36
N SER A 755 -30.19 17.17 -54.65
CA SER A 755 -29.66 16.52 -55.83
C SER A 755 -30.41 17.06 -57.12
N ARG A 756 -29.86 16.76 -58.28
CA ARG A 756 -30.62 16.81 -59.50
C ARG A 756 -31.80 15.84 -59.42
N SER A 757 -32.93 16.23 -60.00
CA SER A 757 -34.12 15.37 -60.02
C SER A 757 -34.04 14.31 -61.12
N VAL A 758 -34.66 13.17 -60.87
CA VAL A 758 -34.95 12.13 -61.85
C VAL A 758 -36.50 12.05 -62.03
N ILE A 759 -36.94 11.90 -63.24
CA ILE A 759 -38.37 11.93 -63.53
C ILE A 759 -38.88 10.55 -63.86
N HIS A 760 -39.89 10.09 -63.11
CA HIS A 760 -40.68 8.92 -63.46
C HIS A 760 -41.94 9.30 -64.19
N SER A 761 -42.17 8.65 -65.32
CA SER A 761 -43.38 8.91 -66.17
C SER A 761 -44.24 7.64 -66.26
N PRO A 762 -45.58 7.76 -66.22
CA PRO A 762 -46.46 6.61 -66.38
C PRO A 762 -46.27 5.95 -67.76
N GLY A 763 -46.31 4.60 -67.73
CA GLY A 763 -46.27 3.83 -68.96
C GLY A 763 -47.41 4.26 -69.93
N GLY A 764 -47.05 4.73 -71.10
CA GLY A 764 -48.05 5.23 -72.14
C GLY A 764 -48.23 6.72 -72.18
N PHE A 765 -47.50 7.52 -71.34
CA PHE A 765 -47.54 9.00 -71.41
C PHE A 765 -47.10 9.52 -72.80
N LEU A 766 -46.00 8.97 -73.32
CA LEU A 766 -45.52 9.32 -74.68
C LEU A 766 -46.48 8.87 -75.75
N ASN A 767 -47.21 7.74 -75.61
CA ASN A 767 -48.24 7.31 -76.54
C ASN A 767 -49.48 8.18 -76.50
N ARG A 768 -49.75 8.89 -75.38
CA ARG A 768 -50.90 9.88 -75.34
C ARG A 768 -50.53 11.26 -75.86
N MET A 769 -49.24 11.64 -75.82
CA MET A 769 -48.81 12.95 -76.35
C MET A 769 -48.52 12.93 -77.84
N PHE A 770 -48.11 11.83 -78.43
CA PHE A 770 -47.69 11.75 -79.81
C PHE A 770 -48.62 10.90 -80.71
N GLY A 771 -49.85 10.58 -80.25
CA GLY A 771 -50.95 9.92 -80.91
C GLY A 771 -50.55 9.20 -82.22
N ALA A 772 -50.29 7.90 -82.12
CA ALA A 772 -50.22 7.08 -83.31
C ALA A 772 -51.51 6.35 -83.54
#